data_4a7f9014c000477980747a491c911322
#
_entry.id   4a7f9014c000477980747a491c911322
#
_cell.length_a   1.000
_cell.length_b   1.000
_cell.length_c   1.000
_cell.angle_alpha   90.00
_cell.angle_beta   90.00
_cell.angle_gamma   90.00
#
_symmetry.space_group_name_H-M   'P 1'
#
loop_
_entity.id
_entity.type
_entity.pdbx_description
1 polymer ?
#
loop_
_entity_poly.entity_id
_entity_poly.type
_entity_poly.pdbx_seq_one_letter_code
_entity_poly.pdbx_strand_id
1 'polypeptide(L)'
;MKLTFKKLLSIVLCLCIILSSASALGISSFAHEADDKTQVKKSPFFERTDFLESRDGLWRYILLEDGTAAIFNSYIDEGTVFMTKAYLGTDECLNIPSEIDGHTVSAIGPYALSFCDEIKEINIPDTVRDIYVGAFSYCDSLEEIEIPSTVKRISVPIDGLNEGVDKMSDGSLGNCKSLKKVILNEGLTYIGYSLFADDNQLTCVEIPASVTHIDESVFVNCPSLEKITVNENNQYYKSVDGVLYDKDETELIAYPSNKEGTQFTFPDTVRSTREYAFAFANNLEEVSNLSKLEKFGSATFWRCGNLKSIKIPSQMEVVEDNLFGYCSSLESVELTDNMKAIKEYAFIGCSSLSNITLGKNIERIETGAFWDCSSLKEINFPQTLVYIGGFAFCGCPFEEIKLPDSLKIAGESSFAECKNLKKFDTGEGLQYLPSRMFAGCTSLESVNIGSNVAGISGWTFNGCFALKEITIPSNILRIGREAFDKRDENGEGLKKIYGYEGSAAQKYAEQKSIEFVSLGPATNNFVNPYSDVNENDWFYNSAMICNKLGIMTGYSSGDFGPSNALQRQDFVLMLARFFNVDLDSFNYSECDMPDVVKGSYYYEAICWAVTAGIIKGYDNGYFGVGNNITREQIATILFRYTHIYNYKGDYSLLDRFDDKSSISPYAVDGMVWAIENGLISGMNPTTLAPCNNATRAEAATIITRAMWIENYS
;
A
#
# COMPACT_ATOMS: atom_id res chain seq x y z
N MET A 1 24.24 -27.86 11.57
CA MET A 1 24.25 -26.48 12.07
C MET A 1 24.33 -25.42 10.95
N LYS A 2 24.58 -25.73 9.69
CA LYS A 2 24.55 -24.79 8.55
C LYS A 2 23.19 -24.65 7.84
N LEU A 3 22.22 -25.54 8.13
CA LEU A 3 20.89 -25.50 7.51
C LEU A 3 19.90 -24.57 8.23
N THR A 4 20.16 -24.26 9.51
CA THR A 4 19.31 -23.37 10.33
C THR A 4 19.54 -21.90 10.05
N PHE A 5 20.73 -21.52 9.59
CA PHE A 5 21.07 -20.11 9.33
C PHE A 5 20.45 -19.59 8.02
N LYS A 6 20.35 -20.43 6.98
CA LYS A 6 19.67 -20.07 5.71
C LYS A 6 18.15 -19.93 5.88
N LYS A 7 17.53 -20.77 6.72
CA LYS A 7 16.09 -20.62 7.05
C LYS A 7 15.81 -19.39 7.92
N LEU A 8 16.70 -19.06 8.85
CA LEU A 8 16.59 -17.83 9.64
C LEU A 8 16.82 -16.58 8.78
N LEU A 9 17.76 -16.61 7.83
CA LEU A 9 18.00 -15.49 6.91
C LEU A 9 16.85 -15.28 5.93
N SER A 10 16.20 -16.35 5.46
CA SER A 10 14.99 -16.27 4.63
C SER A 10 13.79 -15.73 5.42
N ILE A 11 13.63 -16.13 6.68
CA ILE A 11 12.57 -15.62 7.57
C ILE A 11 12.85 -14.16 7.96
N VAL A 12 14.09 -13.78 8.21
CA VAL A 12 14.49 -12.39 8.49
C VAL A 12 14.38 -11.50 7.25
N LEU A 13 14.72 -12.02 6.03
CA LEU A 13 14.45 -11.29 4.79
C LEU A 13 12.96 -11.13 4.50
N CYS A 14 12.14 -12.18 4.75
CA CYS A 14 10.68 -12.07 4.67
C CYS A 14 10.11 -11.09 5.72
N LEU A 15 10.62 -11.11 6.95
CA LEU A 15 10.22 -10.15 7.99
C LEU A 15 10.70 -8.72 7.71
N CYS A 16 11.89 -8.52 7.15
CA CYS A 16 12.35 -7.19 6.72
C CYS A 16 11.59 -6.69 5.49
N ILE A 17 11.15 -7.56 4.58
CA ILE A 17 10.28 -7.20 3.45
C ILE A 17 8.86 -6.90 3.95
N ILE A 18 8.35 -7.64 4.94
CA ILE A 18 7.06 -7.38 5.58
C ILE A 18 7.09 -6.07 6.39
N LEU A 19 8.19 -5.74 7.07
CA LEU A 19 8.35 -4.47 7.80
C LEU A 19 8.65 -3.28 6.88
N SER A 20 9.26 -3.50 5.70
CA SER A 20 9.48 -2.42 4.72
C SER A 20 8.29 -2.21 3.77
N SER A 21 7.43 -3.21 3.58
CA SER A 21 6.20 -3.08 2.80
C SER A 21 5.02 -2.52 3.61
N ALA A 22 5.02 -2.69 4.93
CA ALA A 22 4.03 -2.06 5.80
C ALA A 22 4.16 -0.52 5.85
N SER A 23 5.36 0.02 5.58
CA SER A 23 5.59 1.47 5.46
C SER A 23 5.36 2.05 4.06
N ALA A 24 5.11 1.20 3.03
CA ALA A 24 4.84 1.60 1.65
C ALA A 24 3.36 1.45 1.24
N LEU A 25 2.51 0.95 2.13
CA LEU A 25 1.09 0.77 1.87
C LEU A 25 0.34 2.02 2.30
N GLY A 26 0.22 2.99 1.38
CA GLY A 26 -0.81 4.01 1.45
C GLY A 26 -2.19 3.35 1.41
N ILE A 27 -2.71 2.96 2.57
CA ILE A 27 -4.11 2.58 2.71
C ILE A 27 -4.89 3.88 2.60
N SER A 28 -5.57 4.07 1.47
CA SER A 28 -6.51 5.18 1.29
C SER A 28 -7.63 5.03 2.32
N SER A 29 -7.58 5.80 3.39
CA SER A 29 -8.69 5.95 4.30
C SER A 29 -9.81 6.72 3.58
N PHE A 30 -10.98 6.10 3.44
CA PHE A 30 -12.21 6.81 3.15
C PHE A 30 -12.47 7.81 4.28
N ALA A 31 -12.23 9.09 4.03
CA ALA A 31 -12.74 10.14 4.88
C ALA A 31 -14.26 10.11 4.79
N HIS A 32 -14.92 9.69 5.85
CA HIS A 32 -16.34 10.00 6.03
C HIS A 32 -16.47 11.51 6.05
N GLU A 33 -17.27 12.07 5.14
CA GLU A 33 -17.63 13.47 5.15
C GLU A 33 -18.29 13.81 6.50
N ALA A 34 -17.51 14.39 7.38
CA ALA A 34 -18.03 15.21 8.45
C ALA A 34 -18.12 16.65 7.89
N ASP A 35 -19.33 17.05 7.60
CA ASP A 35 -19.68 18.39 7.19
C ASP A 35 -19.43 19.34 8.38
N ASP A 36 -18.19 19.83 8.53
CA ASP A 36 -17.92 21.07 9.26
C ASP A 36 -16.56 21.68 8.83
N LYS A 37 -16.64 22.79 8.08
CA LYS A 37 -15.49 23.63 7.71
C LYS A 37 -15.03 24.47 8.91
N THR A 38 -14.55 23.82 9.96
CA THR A 38 -13.75 24.45 11.00
C THR A 38 -12.29 24.12 10.78
N GLN A 39 -11.41 25.12 10.85
CA GLN A 39 -9.96 24.94 10.78
C GLN A 39 -9.56 23.75 11.66
N VAL A 40 -8.95 22.71 11.06
CA VAL A 40 -8.39 21.58 11.79
C VAL A 40 -7.35 22.14 12.75
N LYS A 41 -7.67 22.20 14.04
CA LYS A 41 -6.70 22.56 15.08
C LYS A 41 -5.69 21.41 15.13
N LYS A 42 -4.41 21.69 14.85
CA LYS A 42 -3.33 20.72 15.08
C LYS A 42 -3.43 20.16 16.50
N SER A 43 -3.21 18.87 16.65
CA SER A 43 -3.15 18.22 17.96
C SER A 43 -2.22 18.99 18.91
N PRO A 44 -2.59 19.17 20.18
CA PRO A 44 -1.75 19.89 21.15
C PRO A 44 -0.41 19.19 21.44
N PHE A 45 -0.18 17.95 20.93
CA PHE A 45 1.01 17.16 21.13
C PHE A 45 1.99 17.16 19.96
N PHE A 46 1.58 17.70 18.81
CA PHE A 46 2.40 17.67 17.60
C PHE A 46 3.61 18.63 17.71
N GLU A 47 4.81 18.16 17.38
CA GLU A 47 6.06 18.93 17.41
C GLU A 47 6.40 19.60 18.78
N ARG A 48 5.86 19.07 19.90
CA ARG A 48 6.13 19.62 21.23
C ARG A 48 7.47 19.13 21.77
N THR A 49 8.25 20.07 22.27
CA THR A 49 9.56 19.82 22.91
C THR A 49 9.69 20.52 24.28
N ASP A 50 8.65 21.21 24.71
CA ASP A 50 8.60 22.04 25.92
C ASP A 50 8.12 21.24 27.16
N PHE A 51 8.68 20.05 27.34
CA PHE A 51 8.36 19.19 28.48
C PHE A 51 8.82 19.80 29.79
N LEU A 52 7.96 19.68 30.80
CA LEU A 52 8.23 20.02 32.19
C LEU A 52 8.41 18.75 33.00
N GLU A 53 9.28 18.80 34.02
CA GLU A 53 9.45 17.76 35.02
C GLU A 53 8.82 18.22 36.34
N SER A 54 7.99 17.38 36.95
CA SER A 54 7.36 17.68 38.23
C SER A 54 8.40 17.86 39.35
N ARG A 55 8.06 18.66 40.36
CA ARG A 55 8.96 18.96 41.51
C ARG A 55 9.39 17.73 42.31
N ASP A 56 8.58 16.66 42.28
CA ASP A 56 8.91 15.37 42.89
C ASP A 56 9.80 14.49 42.01
N GLY A 57 10.02 14.89 40.75
CA GLY A 57 10.82 14.15 39.78
C GLY A 57 10.19 12.88 39.23
N LEU A 58 8.89 12.67 39.45
CA LEU A 58 8.21 11.43 39.03
C LEU A 58 7.46 11.55 37.69
N TRP A 59 7.10 12.77 37.28
CA TRP A 59 6.24 13.01 36.14
C TRP A 59 6.86 13.95 35.13
N ARG A 60 6.62 13.68 33.84
CA ARG A 60 6.79 14.63 32.76
C ARG A 60 5.43 15.03 32.18
N TYR A 61 5.30 16.33 31.87
CA TYR A 61 4.05 16.88 31.41
C TYR A 61 4.26 18.11 30.52
N ILE A 62 3.20 18.53 29.83
CA ILE A 62 3.12 19.79 29.09
C ILE A 62 1.93 20.59 29.60
N LEU A 63 1.97 21.90 29.38
CA LEU A 63 0.80 22.76 29.62
C LEU A 63 -0.03 22.90 28.34
N LEU A 64 -1.32 22.71 28.48
CA LEU A 64 -2.30 22.93 27.41
C LEU A 64 -2.68 24.40 27.33
N GLU A 65 -3.35 24.81 26.23
CA GLU A 65 -3.75 26.22 26.00
C GLU A 65 -4.66 26.80 27.11
N ASP A 66 -5.44 25.95 27.76
CA ASP A 66 -6.34 26.32 28.87
C ASP A 66 -5.64 26.42 30.25
N GLY A 67 -4.34 26.18 30.28
CA GLY A 67 -3.51 26.22 31.49
C GLY A 67 -3.56 24.91 32.32
N THR A 68 -4.27 23.89 31.88
CA THR A 68 -4.24 22.55 32.49
C THR A 68 -2.99 21.78 32.07
N ALA A 69 -2.68 20.68 32.76
CA ALA A 69 -1.56 19.80 32.45
C ALA A 69 -2.03 18.57 31.68
N ALA A 70 -1.25 18.14 30.68
CA ALA A 70 -1.31 16.82 30.10
C ALA A 70 -0.04 16.02 30.45
N ILE A 71 -0.20 14.80 30.99
CA ILE A 71 0.92 13.89 31.19
C ILE A 71 1.40 13.46 29.83
N PHE A 72 2.66 13.80 29.48
CA PHE A 72 3.19 13.55 28.15
C PHE A 72 4.71 13.72 28.12
N ASN A 73 5.41 12.85 27.37
CA ASN A 73 6.87 12.95 27.17
C ASN A 73 7.32 12.45 25.78
N SER A 74 6.43 11.93 24.96
CA SER A 74 6.81 11.40 23.65
C SER A 74 7.03 12.53 22.65
N TYR A 75 8.05 12.38 21.78
CA TYR A 75 8.31 13.32 20.70
C TYR A 75 7.62 12.84 19.41
N ILE A 76 6.90 13.74 18.75
CA ILE A 76 6.15 13.45 17.52
C ILE A 76 6.62 14.42 16.44
N ASP A 77 7.26 13.90 15.39
CA ASP A 77 7.81 14.68 14.28
C ASP A 77 7.57 13.99 12.94
N GLU A 78 7.10 14.74 11.94
CA GLU A 78 6.87 14.30 10.55
C GLU A 78 6.29 12.89 10.39
N GLY A 79 5.34 12.51 11.25
CA GLY A 79 4.69 11.19 11.21
C GLY A 79 5.42 10.07 11.95
N THR A 80 6.54 10.38 12.61
CA THR A 80 7.26 9.43 13.47
C THR A 80 7.01 9.74 14.93
N VAL A 81 6.63 8.72 15.72
CA VAL A 81 6.45 8.84 17.16
C VAL A 81 7.64 8.20 17.87
N PHE A 82 8.38 9.02 18.62
CA PHE A 82 9.41 8.53 19.53
C PHE A 82 8.78 8.31 20.89
N MET A 83 8.35 7.08 21.17
CA MET A 83 7.68 6.71 22.41
C MET A 83 8.62 6.81 23.60
N THR A 84 8.28 7.68 24.57
CA THR A 84 9.00 7.85 25.81
C THR A 84 8.02 8.01 26.96
N LYS A 85 8.08 7.12 27.95
CA LYS A 85 7.15 7.18 29.08
C LYS A 85 7.33 8.46 29.90
N ALA A 86 6.20 8.99 30.36
CA ALA A 86 6.15 10.21 31.16
C ALA A 86 6.23 9.95 32.66
N TYR A 87 6.01 8.70 33.12
CA TYR A 87 6.19 8.28 34.50
C TYR A 87 7.60 7.70 34.70
N LEU A 88 8.32 8.22 35.67
CA LEU A 88 9.72 7.88 35.96
C LEU A 88 9.88 7.00 37.21
N GLY A 89 8.78 6.66 37.91
CA GLY A 89 8.77 5.78 39.06
C GLY A 89 8.67 4.28 38.70
N THR A 90 8.53 3.45 39.74
CA THR A 90 8.48 1.97 39.64
C THR A 90 7.36 1.37 40.47
N ASP A 91 6.26 2.08 40.69
CA ASP A 91 5.13 1.63 41.50
C ASP A 91 4.36 0.53 40.76
N GLU A 92 3.95 -0.51 41.46
CA GLU A 92 3.05 -1.55 40.94
C GLU A 92 1.57 -1.10 40.89
N CYS A 93 1.18 -0.16 41.76
CA CYS A 93 -0.13 0.48 41.78
C CYS A 93 0.08 1.98 41.56
N LEU A 94 -0.21 2.46 40.36
CA LEU A 94 0.03 3.84 39.98
C LEU A 94 -1.18 4.72 40.28
N ASN A 95 -0.99 5.75 41.10
CA ASN A 95 -1.97 6.81 41.29
C ASN A 95 -1.58 8.03 40.44
N ILE A 96 -2.30 8.28 39.36
CA ILE A 96 -2.14 9.46 38.55
C ILE A 96 -2.60 10.68 39.38
N PRO A 97 -1.76 11.74 39.54
CA PRO A 97 -2.14 12.89 40.34
C PRO A 97 -3.22 13.74 39.65
N SER A 98 -4.18 14.26 40.42
CA SER A 98 -5.17 15.23 39.91
C SER A 98 -4.57 16.60 39.61
N GLU A 99 -3.39 16.92 40.17
CA GLU A 99 -2.67 18.18 40.02
C GLU A 99 -1.16 17.94 40.00
N ILE A 100 -0.45 18.58 39.08
CA ILE A 100 1.03 18.59 39.00
C ILE A 100 1.48 20.05 39.04
N ASP A 101 2.31 20.40 40.07
CA ASP A 101 2.92 21.72 40.27
C ASP A 101 1.93 22.91 40.28
N GLY A 102 0.68 22.68 40.65
CA GLY A 102 -0.39 23.68 40.69
C GLY A 102 -1.26 23.71 39.42
N HIS A 103 -1.04 22.79 38.49
CA HIS A 103 -1.85 22.64 37.28
C HIS A 103 -2.71 21.40 37.35
N THR A 104 -4.02 21.53 37.11
CA THR A 104 -4.96 20.41 37.06
C THR A 104 -4.59 19.47 35.90
N VAL A 105 -4.46 18.17 36.16
CA VAL A 105 -4.24 17.16 35.13
C VAL A 105 -5.56 16.86 34.43
N SER A 106 -5.69 17.29 33.17
CA SER A 106 -6.92 17.14 32.37
C SER A 106 -6.82 16.10 31.26
N ALA A 107 -5.59 15.68 30.88
CA ALA A 107 -5.37 14.72 29.82
C ALA A 107 -4.18 13.78 30.09
N ILE A 108 -4.26 12.57 29.52
CA ILE A 108 -3.16 11.62 29.42
C ILE A 108 -2.79 11.56 27.93
N GLY A 109 -1.63 12.09 27.62
CA GLY A 109 -1.15 12.26 26.24
C GLY A 109 -0.75 10.97 25.57
N PRO A 110 -0.45 11.03 24.28
CA PRO A 110 -0.06 9.88 23.48
C PRO A 110 1.15 9.15 24.06
N TYR A 111 1.04 7.82 24.22
CA TYR A 111 2.10 6.93 24.72
C TYR A 111 2.67 7.32 26.10
N ALA A 112 1.95 8.13 26.87
CA ALA A 112 2.46 8.73 28.12
C ALA A 112 2.91 7.70 29.15
N LEU A 113 2.23 6.57 29.25
CA LEU A 113 2.51 5.48 30.20
C LEU A 113 2.77 4.15 29.46
N SER A 114 3.16 4.19 28.20
CA SER A 114 3.51 2.98 27.44
C SER A 114 4.71 2.27 28.05
N PHE A 115 4.75 0.93 27.92
CA PHE A 115 5.86 0.09 28.40
C PHE A 115 6.11 0.22 29.92
N CYS A 116 5.08 0.51 30.70
CA CYS A 116 5.16 0.50 32.15
C CYS A 116 4.86 -0.91 32.69
N ASP A 117 5.77 -1.86 32.43
CA ASP A 117 5.58 -3.30 32.65
C ASP A 117 5.44 -3.70 34.12
N GLU A 118 5.86 -2.84 35.07
CA GLU A 118 5.75 -3.10 36.50
C GLU A 118 4.36 -2.78 37.05
N ILE A 119 3.55 -2.00 36.33
CA ILE A 119 2.26 -1.50 36.80
C ILE A 119 1.18 -2.56 36.61
N LYS A 120 0.51 -2.91 37.71
CA LYS A 120 -0.62 -3.86 37.75
C LYS A 120 -1.98 -3.19 37.84
N GLU A 121 -2.03 -1.97 38.37
CA GLU A 121 -3.23 -1.18 38.60
C GLU A 121 -2.95 0.30 38.34
N ILE A 122 -3.87 0.98 37.67
CA ILE A 122 -3.78 2.41 37.38
C ILE A 122 -5.05 3.10 37.90
N ASN A 123 -4.86 4.08 38.79
CA ASN A 123 -5.93 4.92 39.30
C ASN A 123 -5.92 6.28 38.58
N ILE A 124 -6.95 6.53 37.77
CA ILE A 124 -7.11 7.76 36.97
C ILE A 124 -7.97 8.75 37.78
N PRO A 125 -7.52 10.00 37.99
CA PRO A 125 -8.29 10.99 38.77
C PRO A 125 -9.48 11.54 37.99
N ASP A 126 -10.50 12.00 38.73
CA ASP A 126 -11.72 12.60 38.17
C ASP A 126 -11.50 13.95 37.44
N THR A 127 -10.27 14.42 37.34
CA THR A 127 -9.92 15.61 36.58
C THR A 127 -9.66 15.32 35.11
N VAL A 128 -9.32 14.06 34.75
CA VAL A 128 -9.01 13.64 33.39
C VAL A 128 -10.27 13.62 32.52
N ARG A 129 -10.17 14.19 31.31
CA ARG A 129 -11.24 14.28 30.31
C ARG A 129 -10.92 13.47 29.03
N ASP A 130 -9.65 13.47 28.62
CA ASP A 130 -9.20 12.84 27.38
C ASP A 130 -8.01 11.92 27.63
N ILE A 131 -8.06 10.71 27.03
CA ILE A 131 -6.98 9.73 27.02
C ILE A 131 -6.63 9.50 25.55
N TYR A 132 -5.39 9.76 25.19
CA TYR A 132 -4.94 9.69 23.80
C TYR A 132 -4.40 8.31 23.42
N VAL A 133 -4.24 8.10 22.12
CA VAL A 133 -3.72 6.86 21.51
C VAL A 133 -2.44 6.39 22.23
N GLY A 134 -2.33 5.08 22.44
CA GLY A 134 -1.16 4.45 23.07
C GLY A 134 -0.92 4.80 24.54
N ALA A 135 -1.79 5.58 25.20
CA ALA A 135 -1.53 6.13 26.55
C ALA A 135 -1.03 5.11 27.58
N PHE A 136 -1.54 3.88 27.54
CA PHE A 136 -1.19 2.76 28.42
C PHE A 136 -0.75 1.51 27.63
N SER A 137 -0.45 1.64 26.36
CA SER A 137 -0.09 0.49 25.53
C SER A 137 1.15 -0.23 26.03
N TYR A 138 1.20 -1.56 25.82
CA TYR A 138 2.31 -2.40 26.24
C TYR A 138 2.58 -2.41 27.75
N CYS A 139 1.54 -2.17 28.58
CA CYS A 139 1.63 -2.37 30.04
C CYS A 139 1.35 -3.86 30.36
N ASP A 140 2.35 -4.72 30.16
CA ASP A 140 2.20 -6.17 30.17
C ASP A 140 1.70 -6.77 31.50
N SER A 141 1.90 -6.07 32.63
CA SER A 141 1.43 -6.51 33.96
C SER A 141 0.08 -5.92 34.37
N LEU A 142 -0.49 -4.99 33.59
CA LEU A 142 -1.79 -4.37 33.93
C LEU A 142 -2.91 -5.41 33.86
N GLU A 143 -3.58 -5.66 34.99
CA GLU A 143 -4.65 -6.67 35.09
C GLU A 143 -6.06 -6.06 35.00
N GLU A 144 -6.26 -4.90 35.57
CA GLU A 144 -7.55 -4.20 35.62
C GLU A 144 -7.37 -2.69 35.50
N ILE A 145 -8.29 -2.04 34.82
CA ILE A 145 -8.36 -0.57 34.75
C ILE A 145 -9.81 -0.09 34.78
N GLU A 146 -10.06 0.98 35.51
CA GLU A 146 -11.34 1.70 35.52
C GLU A 146 -11.17 3.07 34.88
N ILE A 147 -12.00 3.35 33.86
CA ILE A 147 -12.07 4.65 33.18
C ILE A 147 -13.14 5.49 33.86
N PRO A 148 -12.77 6.60 34.54
CA PRO A 148 -13.72 7.41 35.32
C PRO A 148 -14.82 8.03 34.46
N SER A 149 -15.97 8.33 35.08
CA SER A 149 -17.13 8.95 34.40
C SER A 149 -16.85 10.36 33.86
N THR A 150 -15.75 10.96 34.27
CA THR A 150 -15.29 12.28 33.80
C THR A 150 -14.58 12.20 32.45
N VAL A 151 -14.01 11.05 32.09
CA VAL A 151 -13.38 10.84 30.79
C VAL A 151 -14.45 10.86 29.69
N LYS A 152 -14.24 11.70 28.68
CA LYS A 152 -15.14 11.84 27.53
C LYS A 152 -14.70 11.07 26.32
N ARG A 153 -13.38 10.99 26.11
CA ARG A 153 -12.80 10.36 24.93
C ARG A 153 -11.61 9.49 25.35
N ILE A 154 -11.54 8.28 24.81
CA ILE A 154 -10.41 7.36 25.00
C ILE A 154 -9.89 6.89 23.66
N SER A 155 -8.58 6.66 23.55
CA SER A 155 -7.86 6.35 22.31
C SER A 155 -8.02 7.44 21.26
N VAL A 156 -7.94 8.70 21.70
CA VAL A 156 -8.10 9.87 20.81
C VAL A 156 -6.93 9.90 19.84
N PRO A 157 -7.18 9.93 18.50
CA PRO A 157 -6.13 10.01 17.52
C PRO A 157 -5.39 11.35 17.57
N ILE A 158 -4.19 11.39 16.99
CA ILE A 158 -3.40 12.61 16.86
C ILE A 158 -3.61 13.17 15.45
N ASP A 159 -4.28 14.33 15.34
CA ASP A 159 -4.45 15.01 14.06
C ASP A 159 -3.09 15.42 13.49
N GLY A 160 -2.79 15.05 12.26
CA GLY A 160 -1.55 15.39 11.55
C GLY A 160 -0.44 14.33 11.59
N LEU A 161 -0.65 13.18 12.25
CA LEU A 161 0.16 12.00 11.97
C LEU A 161 -0.22 11.48 10.57
N ASN A 162 0.77 11.39 9.68
CA ASN A 162 0.61 10.74 8.41
C ASN A 162 0.08 9.30 8.61
N GLU A 163 -0.64 8.78 7.63
CA GLU A 163 -1.38 7.52 7.61
C GLU A 163 -0.57 6.24 7.90
N GLY A 164 0.67 6.35 8.37
CA GLY A 164 1.61 5.27 8.64
C GLY A 164 1.71 4.80 10.10
N VAL A 165 0.94 5.35 11.02
CA VAL A 165 0.81 4.76 12.36
C VAL A 165 -0.05 3.51 12.21
N ASP A 166 0.48 2.37 12.61
CA ASP A 166 -0.20 1.08 12.53
C ASP A 166 -1.51 1.15 13.32
N LYS A 167 -2.62 1.44 12.62
CA LYS A 167 -3.96 1.54 13.19
C LYS A 167 -4.41 0.28 13.93
N MET A 168 -3.66 -0.82 13.78
CA MET A 168 -3.99 -2.10 14.42
C MET A 168 -3.35 -2.33 15.79
N SER A 169 -2.33 -1.55 16.18
CA SER A 169 -1.57 -1.84 17.41
C SER A 169 -1.50 -0.71 18.44
N ASP A 170 -1.91 0.51 18.08
CA ASP A 170 -1.62 1.69 18.92
C ASP A 170 -2.78 2.16 19.81
N GLY A 171 -3.75 1.31 20.12
CA GLY A 171 -4.84 1.64 21.04
C GLY A 171 -4.35 2.03 22.44
N SER A 172 -5.12 2.86 23.17
CA SER A 172 -4.71 3.33 24.50
C SER A 172 -4.44 2.21 25.50
N LEU A 173 -5.09 1.08 25.36
CA LEU A 173 -4.92 -0.14 26.19
C LEU A 173 -4.36 -1.30 25.36
N GLY A 174 -4.00 -1.09 24.11
CA GLY A 174 -3.53 -2.14 23.21
C GLY A 174 -2.25 -2.81 23.69
N ASN A 175 -2.14 -4.12 23.42
CA ASN A 175 -0.99 -4.95 23.81
C ASN A 175 -0.77 -5.10 25.31
N CYS A 176 -1.82 -4.94 26.16
CA CYS A 176 -1.74 -5.20 27.60
C CYS A 176 -2.00 -6.69 27.86
N LYS A 177 -0.96 -7.52 27.80
CA LYS A 177 -1.06 -9.00 27.80
C LYS A 177 -1.76 -9.62 29.00
N SER A 178 -1.79 -8.93 30.14
CA SER A 178 -2.43 -9.42 31.38
C SER A 178 -3.80 -8.81 31.64
N LEU A 179 -4.28 -7.89 30.78
CA LEU A 179 -5.53 -7.17 30.99
C LEU A 179 -6.74 -8.10 30.90
N LYS A 180 -7.43 -8.26 32.02
CA LYS A 180 -8.59 -9.16 32.18
C LYS A 180 -9.90 -8.42 32.26
N LYS A 181 -9.87 -7.18 32.77
CA LYS A 181 -11.06 -6.42 33.09
C LYS A 181 -10.87 -4.93 32.81
N VAL A 182 -11.82 -4.37 32.08
CA VAL A 182 -11.93 -2.93 31.86
C VAL A 182 -13.32 -2.47 32.25
N ILE A 183 -13.39 -1.40 33.04
CA ILE A 183 -14.64 -0.76 33.42
C ILE A 183 -14.72 0.57 32.70
N LEU A 184 -15.68 0.70 31.77
CA LEU A 184 -16.00 1.94 31.08
C LEU A 184 -17.22 2.57 31.78
N ASN A 185 -17.05 3.69 32.45
CA ASN A 185 -18.14 4.33 33.18
C ASN A 185 -18.99 5.24 32.27
N GLU A 186 -20.22 5.50 32.72
CA GLU A 186 -21.12 6.45 32.06
C GLU A 186 -20.48 7.84 32.00
N GLY A 187 -20.64 8.51 30.86
CA GLY A 187 -20.01 9.79 30.55
C GLY A 187 -18.99 9.72 29.44
N LEU A 188 -18.45 8.53 29.16
CA LEU A 188 -17.63 8.26 27.99
C LEU A 188 -18.49 8.37 26.72
N THR A 189 -18.08 9.17 25.73
CA THR A 189 -18.84 9.40 24.50
C THR A 189 -18.16 8.89 23.26
N TYR A 190 -16.80 8.75 23.28
CA TYR A 190 -15.99 8.38 22.14
C TYR A 190 -14.99 7.28 22.53
N ILE A 191 -14.98 6.20 21.77
CA ILE A 191 -14.03 5.09 21.81
C ILE A 191 -13.27 5.07 20.49
N GLY A 192 -11.97 5.39 20.53
CA GLY A 192 -11.12 5.51 19.35
C GLY A 192 -10.48 4.19 18.92
N TYR A 193 -9.71 4.26 17.86
CA TYR A 193 -9.07 3.13 17.17
C TYR A 193 -8.34 2.18 18.12
N SER A 194 -8.48 0.88 17.84
CA SER A 194 -7.66 -0.21 18.41
C SER A 194 -7.59 -0.23 19.93
N LEU A 195 -8.56 0.36 20.63
CA LEU A 195 -8.51 0.57 22.08
C LEU A 195 -8.03 -0.68 22.84
N PHE A 196 -8.48 -1.88 22.45
CA PHE A 196 -8.17 -3.16 23.07
C PHE A 196 -7.38 -4.11 22.16
N ALA A 197 -6.77 -3.58 21.08
CA ALA A 197 -6.06 -4.44 20.13
C ALA A 197 -4.96 -5.25 20.83
N ASP A 198 -4.86 -6.54 20.50
CA ASP A 198 -3.85 -7.47 21.04
C ASP A 198 -3.94 -7.76 22.57
N ASP A 199 -5.10 -7.55 23.18
CA ASP A 199 -5.33 -7.86 24.60
C ASP A 199 -5.69 -9.33 24.79
N ASN A 200 -4.73 -10.11 25.28
CA ASN A 200 -4.81 -11.56 25.26
C ASN A 200 -5.75 -12.19 26.31
N GLN A 201 -6.11 -11.49 27.37
CA GLN A 201 -6.89 -12.05 28.49
C GLN A 201 -8.26 -11.39 28.71
N LEU A 202 -8.60 -10.37 27.92
CA LEU A 202 -9.87 -9.67 28.02
C LEU A 202 -11.00 -10.58 27.51
N THR A 203 -11.98 -10.91 28.38
CA THR A 203 -13.06 -11.84 28.03
C THR A 203 -14.38 -11.14 27.70
N CYS A 204 -14.61 -9.96 28.24
CA CYS A 204 -15.84 -9.21 28.05
C CYS A 204 -15.59 -7.71 28.17
N VAL A 205 -16.30 -6.93 27.37
CA VAL A 205 -16.37 -5.46 27.51
C VAL A 205 -17.84 -5.05 27.52
N GLU A 206 -18.20 -4.10 28.41
CA GLU A 206 -19.51 -3.46 28.41
C GLU A 206 -19.39 -2.03 27.88
N ILE A 207 -20.19 -1.69 26.87
CA ILE A 207 -20.26 -0.35 26.28
C ILE A 207 -21.34 0.47 27.01
N PRO A 208 -21.01 1.62 27.63
CA PRO A 208 -21.95 2.47 28.37
C PRO A 208 -23.07 3.06 27.50
N ALA A 209 -24.16 3.49 28.13
CA ALA A 209 -25.26 4.16 27.45
C ALA A 209 -24.84 5.51 26.82
N SER A 210 -23.84 6.16 27.39
CA SER A 210 -23.33 7.46 26.95
C SER A 210 -22.49 7.42 25.66
N VAL A 211 -21.99 6.25 25.23
CA VAL A 211 -21.14 6.13 24.05
C VAL A 211 -21.94 6.37 22.78
N THR A 212 -21.49 7.35 21.99
CA THR A 212 -22.13 7.79 20.75
C THR A 212 -21.28 7.45 19.52
N HIS A 213 -19.98 7.18 19.71
CA HIS A 213 -19.04 6.89 18.65
C HIS A 213 -18.04 5.79 19.06
N ILE A 214 -17.87 4.82 18.17
CA ILE A 214 -16.88 3.74 18.26
C ILE A 214 -16.17 3.67 16.93
N ASP A 215 -14.85 3.84 16.93
CA ASP A 215 -14.02 3.74 15.74
C ASP A 215 -13.83 2.28 15.29
N GLU A 216 -13.01 2.10 14.27
CA GLU A 216 -12.67 0.81 13.69
C GLU A 216 -11.64 0.06 14.55
N SER A 217 -11.50 -1.24 14.34
CA SER A 217 -10.42 -2.07 14.92
C SER A 217 -10.38 -2.15 16.47
N VAL A 218 -11.38 -1.63 17.18
CA VAL A 218 -11.37 -1.49 18.65
C VAL A 218 -11.06 -2.82 19.36
N PHE A 219 -11.51 -3.96 18.82
CA PHE A 219 -11.41 -5.29 19.41
C PHE A 219 -10.57 -6.27 18.58
N VAL A 220 -9.68 -5.77 17.74
CA VAL A 220 -8.87 -6.62 16.85
C VAL A 220 -7.88 -7.45 17.67
N ASN A 221 -7.79 -8.75 17.34
CA ASN A 221 -6.88 -9.70 17.98
C ASN A 221 -7.01 -9.77 19.52
N CYS A 222 -8.24 -9.83 20.02
CA CYS A 222 -8.55 -10.13 21.42
C CYS A 222 -8.89 -11.63 21.59
N PRO A 223 -7.90 -12.54 21.65
CA PRO A 223 -8.12 -13.98 21.48
C PRO A 223 -8.95 -14.63 22.59
N SER A 224 -9.17 -13.95 23.71
CA SER A 224 -10.02 -14.42 24.80
C SER A 224 -11.40 -13.77 24.84
N LEU A 225 -11.69 -12.81 23.95
CA LEU A 225 -12.93 -12.04 23.97
C LEU A 225 -14.12 -12.92 23.54
N GLU A 226 -15.02 -13.20 24.47
CA GLU A 226 -16.19 -14.05 24.27
C GLU A 226 -17.44 -13.25 23.91
N LYS A 227 -17.56 -12.03 24.43
CA LYS A 227 -18.74 -11.19 24.23
C LYS A 227 -18.42 -9.70 24.39
N ILE A 228 -19.16 -8.88 23.63
CA ILE A 228 -19.26 -7.43 23.79
C ILE A 228 -20.70 -7.14 24.18
N THR A 229 -20.92 -6.47 25.31
CA THR A 229 -22.25 -6.08 25.77
C THR A 229 -22.44 -4.58 25.63
N VAL A 230 -23.69 -4.15 25.48
CA VAL A 230 -24.04 -2.73 25.35
C VAL A 230 -25.16 -2.44 26.36
N ASN A 231 -25.03 -1.34 27.11
CA ASN A 231 -26.07 -0.90 28.03
C ASN A 231 -27.40 -0.70 27.26
N GLU A 232 -28.51 -1.23 27.79
CA GLU A 232 -29.82 -1.22 27.12
C GLU A 232 -30.33 0.19 26.74
N ASN A 233 -29.87 1.21 27.47
CA ASN A 233 -30.22 2.62 27.23
C ASN A 233 -29.37 3.29 26.16
N ASN A 234 -28.35 2.62 25.60
CA ASN A 234 -27.56 3.19 24.52
C ASN A 234 -28.44 3.43 23.28
N GLN A 235 -28.35 4.62 22.69
CA GLN A 235 -29.20 5.03 21.56
C GLN A 235 -28.55 4.77 20.18
N TYR A 236 -27.26 4.40 20.14
CA TYR A 236 -26.46 4.29 18.94
C TYR A 236 -26.05 2.85 18.61
N TYR A 237 -25.91 2.04 19.64
CA TYR A 237 -25.39 0.67 19.53
C TYR A 237 -26.28 -0.31 20.29
N LYS A 238 -26.17 -1.59 19.90
CA LYS A 238 -26.73 -2.71 20.63
C LYS A 238 -25.86 -3.95 20.53
N SER A 239 -26.03 -4.85 21.47
CA SER A 239 -25.44 -6.19 21.43
C SER A 239 -26.54 -7.24 21.25
N VAL A 240 -26.32 -8.15 20.31
CA VAL A 240 -27.18 -9.32 20.12
C VAL A 240 -26.30 -10.56 20.22
N ASP A 241 -26.58 -11.40 21.20
CA ASP A 241 -25.79 -12.60 21.48
C ASP A 241 -24.28 -12.33 21.58
N GLY A 242 -23.92 -11.21 22.23
CA GLY A 242 -22.53 -10.78 22.43
C GLY A 242 -21.83 -10.16 21.21
N VAL A 243 -22.49 -10.06 20.07
CA VAL A 243 -21.99 -9.40 18.87
C VAL A 243 -22.44 -7.93 18.84
N LEU A 244 -21.54 -7.02 18.51
CA LEU A 244 -21.80 -5.58 18.48
C LEU A 244 -22.34 -5.12 17.13
N TYR A 245 -23.43 -4.36 17.15
CA TYR A 245 -24.09 -3.76 15.99
C TYR A 245 -24.37 -2.27 16.23
N ASP A 246 -24.65 -1.56 15.12
CA ASP A 246 -25.40 -0.29 15.20
C ASP A 246 -26.79 -0.50 15.81
N LYS A 247 -27.46 0.58 16.21
CA LYS A 247 -28.75 0.50 16.91
C LYS A 247 -29.82 -0.22 16.10
N ASP A 248 -29.85 -0.01 14.79
CA ASP A 248 -30.85 -0.56 13.89
C ASP A 248 -30.51 -1.97 13.39
N GLU A 249 -29.33 -2.51 13.77
CA GLU A 249 -28.82 -3.82 13.32
C GLU A 249 -28.61 -3.90 11.82
N THR A 250 -28.20 -2.78 11.21
CA THR A 250 -27.92 -2.70 9.78
C THR A 250 -26.43 -2.87 9.48
N GLU A 251 -25.57 -2.50 10.43
CA GLU A 251 -24.13 -2.71 10.38
C GLU A 251 -23.64 -3.63 11.50
N LEU A 252 -22.90 -4.69 11.16
CA LEU A 252 -22.18 -5.49 12.12
C LEU A 252 -20.81 -4.84 12.38
N ILE A 253 -20.58 -4.39 13.62
CA ILE A 253 -19.42 -3.60 14.00
C ILE A 253 -18.26 -4.48 14.47
N ALA A 254 -18.54 -5.42 15.39
CA ALA A 254 -17.51 -6.32 15.89
C ALA A 254 -18.08 -7.66 16.35
N TYR A 255 -17.42 -8.73 15.92
CA TYR A 255 -17.65 -10.12 16.34
C TYR A 255 -16.52 -10.55 17.28
N PRO A 256 -16.81 -11.01 18.52
CA PRO A 256 -15.77 -11.40 19.46
C PRO A 256 -14.91 -12.55 18.94
N SER A 257 -13.59 -12.42 19.05
CA SER A 257 -12.64 -13.38 18.47
C SER A 257 -12.75 -14.80 19.05
N ASN A 258 -13.18 -14.92 20.32
CA ASN A 258 -13.37 -16.20 21.04
C ASN A 258 -14.83 -16.56 21.29
N LYS A 259 -15.76 -15.97 20.54
CA LYS A 259 -17.17 -16.30 20.68
C LYS A 259 -17.38 -17.81 20.47
N GLU A 260 -18.21 -18.42 21.33
CA GLU A 260 -18.54 -19.84 21.27
C GLU A 260 -19.30 -20.17 19.98
N GLY A 261 -18.98 -21.34 19.41
CA GLY A 261 -19.58 -21.85 18.18
C GLY A 261 -18.68 -21.67 16.96
N THR A 262 -18.96 -22.48 15.93
CA THR A 262 -18.17 -22.52 14.69
C THR A 262 -18.92 -21.93 13.49
N GLN A 263 -20.18 -21.51 13.68
CA GLN A 263 -21.04 -20.99 12.64
C GLN A 263 -21.65 -19.66 13.03
N PHE A 264 -21.76 -18.75 12.08
CA PHE A 264 -22.48 -17.50 12.24
C PHE A 264 -23.49 -17.29 11.12
N THR A 265 -24.72 -16.93 11.50
CA THR A 265 -25.79 -16.60 10.56
C THR A 265 -26.09 -15.11 10.63
N PHE A 266 -25.85 -14.39 9.53
CA PHE A 266 -26.14 -12.96 9.46
C PHE A 266 -27.65 -12.69 9.65
N PRO A 267 -28.04 -11.74 10.51
CA PRO A 267 -29.41 -11.26 10.59
C PRO A 267 -29.90 -10.69 9.26
N ASP A 268 -31.19 -10.84 8.95
CA ASP A 268 -31.80 -10.30 7.70
C ASP A 268 -31.76 -8.76 7.62
N THR A 269 -31.52 -8.10 8.74
CA THR A 269 -31.40 -6.64 8.81
C THR A 269 -30.03 -6.13 8.37
N VAL A 270 -28.97 -6.92 8.53
CA VAL A 270 -27.59 -6.49 8.26
C VAL A 270 -27.37 -6.26 6.75
N ARG A 271 -26.80 -5.13 6.41
CA ARG A 271 -26.44 -4.68 5.05
C ARG A 271 -24.94 -4.56 4.85
N SER A 272 -24.20 -4.30 5.93
CA SER A 272 -22.75 -4.11 5.88
C SER A 272 -22.04 -4.68 7.10
N THR A 273 -20.75 -4.92 6.94
CA THR A 273 -19.84 -5.13 8.07
C THR A 273 -18.86 -3.97 8.14
N ARG A 274 -18.44 -3.63 9.35
CA ARG A 274 -17.34 -2.67 9.56
C ARG A 274 -16.00 -3.32 9.22
N GLU A 275 -14.97 -2.51 9.03
CA GLU A 275 -13.61 -2.95 8.83
C GLU A 275 -13.15 -3.81 10.04
N TYR A 276 -12.43 -4.91 9.80
CA TYR A 276 -12.00 -5.91 10.79
C TYR A 276 -13.12 -6.57 11.62
N ALA A 277 -14.37 -6.49 11.23
CA ALA A 277 -15.50 -6.90 12.07
C ALA A 277 -15.44 -8.36 12.59
N PHE A 278 -14.86 -9.30 11.86
CA PHE A 278 -14.63 -10.70 12.26
C PHE A 278 -13.15 -11.04 12.41
N ALA A 279 -12.25 -10.05 12.33
CA ALA A 279 -10.83 -10.34 12.33
C ALA A 279 -10.40 -11.19 13.53
N PHE A 280 -9.55 -12.19 13.28
CA PHE A 280 -9.09 -13.17 14.28
C PHE A 280 -10.19 -14.05 14.91
N ALA A 281 -11.39 -14.15 14.34
CA ALA A 281 -12.44 -15.07 14.81
C ALA A 281 -12.05 -16.53 14.48
N ASN A 282 -11.08 -17.05 15.25
CA ASN A 282 -10.47 -18.35 14.97
C ASN A 282 -11.39 -19.56 15.25
N ASN A 283 -12.50 -19.39 15.97
CA ASN A 283 -13.49 -20.46 16.13
C ASN A 283 -14.42 -20.59 14.92
N LEU A 284 -14.51 -19.56 14.08
CA LEU A 284 -15.45 -19.46 12.98
C LEU A 284 -15.03 -20.32 11.78
N GLU A 285 -15.86 -21.32 11.43
CA GLU A 285 -15.67 -22.19 10.27
C GLU A 285 -16.57 -21.85 9.10
N GLU A 286 -17.76 -21.28 9.37
CA GLU A 286 -18.78 -21.03 8.37
C GLU A 286 -19.58 -19.76 8.68
N VAL A 287 -19.88 -18.99 7.64
CA VAL A 287 -20.84 -17.87 7.68
C VAL A 287 -21.98 -18.11 6.66
N SER A 288 -23.19 -17.76 7.06
CA SER A 288 -24.39 -18.02 6.27
C SER A 288 -25.33 -16.82 6.22
N ASN A 289 -26.37 -16.88 5.36
CA ASN A 289 -27.39 -15.84 5.17
C ASN A 289 -26.83 -14.49 4.68
N LEU A 290 -25.93 -14.53 3.70
CA LEU A 290 -25.28 -13.34 3.14
C LEU A 290 -26.13 -12.58 2.10
N SER A 291 -27.32 -13.09 1.76
CA SER A 291 -28.12 -12.61 0.62
C SER A 291 -28.58 -11.15 0.71
N LYS A 292 -28.60 -10.57 1.89
CA LYS A 292 -28.97 -9.18 2.16
C LYS A 292 -27.78 -8.24 2.36
N LEU A 293 -26.58 -8.82 2.46
CA LEU A 293 -25.38 -8.06 2.69
C LEU A 293 -24.96 -7.36 1.40
N GLU A 294 -24.77 -6.06 1.45
CA GLU A 294 -24.46 -5.19 0.31
C GLU A 294 -22.95 -4.90 0.23
N LYS A 295 -22.26 -4.87 1.38
CA LYS A 295 -20.83 -4.56 1.47
C LYS A 295 -20.16 -5.28 2.63
N PHE A 296 -18.95 -5.80 2.41
CA PHE A 296 -18.00 -6.08 3.47
C PHE A 296 -17.11 -4.86 3.70
N GLY A 297 -16.74 -4.59 4.96
CA GLY A 297 -15.61 -3.72 5.27
C GLY A 297 -14.28 -4.38 4.88
N SER A 298 -13.25 -3.59 4.68
CA SER A 298 -11.89 -4.11 4.46
C SER A 298 -11.48 -5.03 5.61
N ALA A 299 -10.68 -6.05 5.33
CA ALA A 299 -10.16 -6.99 6.33
C ALA A 299 -11.23 -7.66 7.23
N THR A 300 -12.50 -7.68 6.81
CA THR A 300 -13.60 -8.22 7.64
C THR A 300 -13.25 -9.59 8.22
N PHE A 301 -12.68 -10.52 7.43
CA PHE A 301 -12.31 -11.86 7.88
C PHE A 301 -10.78 -12.05 8.03
N TRP A 302 -10.04 -10.95 8.22
CA TRP A 302 -8.60 -11.01 8.39
C TRP A 302 -8.19 -12.01 9.48
N ARG A 303 -7.32 -12.99 9.13
CA ARG A 303 -6.85 -14.04 10.05
C ARG A 303 -7.96 -14.90 10.69
N CYS A 304 -9.10 -15.09 10.03
CA CYS A 304 -10.06 -16.12 10.42
C CYS A 304 -9.50 -17.50 10.04
N GLY A 305 -8.59 -18.01 10.86
CA GLY A 305 -7.75 -19.17 10.53
C GLY A 305 -8.50 -20.47 10.25
N ASN A 306 -9.75 -20.63 10.76
CA ASN A 306 -10.56 -21.84 10.60
C ASN A 306 -11.70 -21.69 9.58
N LEU A 307 -11.91 -20.51 8.99
CA LEU A 307 -12.94 -20.30 7.95
C LEU A 307 -12.62 -21.16 6.72
N LYS A 308 -13.56 -22.06 6.33
CA LYS A 308 -13.33 -23.09 5.29
C LYS A 308 -13.78 -22.66 3.91
N SER A 309 -14.91 -21.99 3.84
CA SER A 309 -15.48 -21.56 2.57
C SER A 309 -16.42 -20.37 2.75
N ILE A 310 -16.59 -19.61 1.68
CA ILE A 310 -17.57 -18.53 1.63
C ILE A 310 -18.09 -18.36 0.20
N LYS A 311 -19.38 -18.05 0.08
CA LYS A 311 -20.00 -17.63 -1.17
C LYS A 311 -20.27 -16.14 -1.13
N ILE A 312 -19.59 -15.38 -1.99
CA ILE A 312 -19.76 -13.93 -2.07
C ILE A 312 -21.14 -13.59 -2.65
N PRO A 313 -21.90 -12.68 -2.02
CA PRO A 313 -23.21 -12.26 -2.52
C PRO A 313 -23.17 -11.69 -3.93
N SER A 314 -24.20 -11.99 -4.73
CA SER A 314 -24.23 -11.60 -6.15
C SER A 314 -24.37 -10.09 -6.40
N GLN A 315 -24.78 -9.32 -5.42
CA GLN A 315 -24.88 -7.85 -5.50
C GLN A 315 -23.54 -7.15 -5.30
N MET A 316 -22.52 -7.85 -4.84
CA MET A 316 -21.19 -7.28 -4.65
C MET A 316 -20.41 -7.24 -5.97
N GLU A 317 -19.73 -6.14 -6.23
CA GLU A 317 -18.93 -5.91 -7.44
C GLU A 317 -17.42 -6.07 -7.18
N VAL A 318 -16.99 -6.03 -5.93
CA VAL A 318 -15.57 -6.12 -5.54
C VAL A 318 -15.36 -7.06 -4.36
N VAL A 319 -14.21 -7.72 -4.32
CA VAL A 319 -13.66 -8.34 -3.11
C VAL A 319 -12.78 -7.28 -2.46
N GLU A 320 -13.13 -6.85 -1.26
CA GLU A 320 -12.47 -5.71 -0.58
C GLU A 320 -11.04 -6.03 -0.15
N ASP A 321 -10.30 -4.95 0.15
CA ASP A 321 -8.89 -5.05 0.58
C ASP A 321 -8.74 -5.95 1.81
N ASN A 322 -7.76 -6.83 1.77
CA ASN A 322 -7.44 -7.75 2.87
C ASN A 322 -8.60 -8.66 3.34
N LEU A 323 -9.72 -8.75 2.62
CA LEU A 323 -10.97 -9.34 3.08
C LEU A 323 -10.79 -10.72 3.74
N PHE A 324 -9.98 -11.59 3.15
CA PHE A 324 -9.67 -12.94 3.62
C PHE A 324 -8.17 -13.14 3.93
N GLY A 325 -7.44 -12.05 4.13
CA GLY A 325 -5.99 -12.16 4.37
C GLY A 325 -5.68 -13.14 5.52
N TYR A 326 -4.78 -14.08 5.26
CA TYR A 326 -4.34 -15.13 6.20
C TYR A 326 -5.46 -16.05 6.73
N CYS A 327 -6.56 -16.22 6.00
CA CYS A 327 -7.54 -17.29 6.26
C CYS A 327 -6.94 -18.65 5.85
N SER A 328 -6.09 -19.21 6.73
CA SER A 328 -5.24 -20.36 6.38
C SER A 328 -5.99 -21.65 6.07
N SER A 329 -7.23 -21.82 6.54
CA SER A 329 -8.09 -22.98 6.26
C SER A 329 -9.09 -22.74 5.14
N LEU A 330 -9.09 -21.57 4.50
CA LEU A 330 -10.02 -21.26 3.40
C LEU A 330 -9.67 -22.10 2.17
N GLU A 331 -10.53 -23.08 1.85
CA GLU A 331 -10.28 -24.05 0.77
C GLU A 331 -10.87 -23.58 -0.57
N SER A 332 -12.00 -22.88 -0.51
CA SER A 332 -12.71 -22.46 -1.72
C SER A 332 -13.49 -21.16 -1.54
N VAL A 333 -13.53 -20.36 -2.62
CA VAL A 333 -14.36 -19.16 -2.72
C VAL A 333 -15.10 -19.17 -4.05
N GLU A 334 -16.39 -18.90 -4.00
CA GLU A 334 -17.22 -18.75 -5.20
C GLU A 334 -17.49 -17.26 -5.45
N LEU A 335 -16.90 -16.70 -6.51
CA LEU A 335 -17.14 -15.35 -6.99
C LEU A 335 -18.22 -15.37 -8.08
N THR A 336 -19.01 -14.31 -8.12
CA THR A 336 -20.13 -14.18 -9.10
C THR A 336 -19.69 -13.42 -10.35
N ASP A 337 -20.47 -13.52 -11.41
CA ASP A 337 -20.22 -12.79 -12.66
C ASP A 337 -20.36 -11.25 -12.50
N ASN A 338 -20.90 -10.74 -11.39
CA ASN A 338 -20.98 -9.29 -11.13
C ASN A 338 -19.67 -8.70 -10.61
N MET A 339 -18.72 -9.55 -10.17
CA MET A 339 -17.42 -9.11 -9.72
C MET A 339 -16.64 -8.43 -10.83
N LYS A 340 -16.09 -7.25 -10.55
CA LYS A 340 -15.22 -6.45 -11.43
C LYS A 340 -13.76 -6.48 -10.95
N ALA A 341 -13.54 -6.50 -9.64
CA ALA A 341 -12.20 -6.44 -9.09
C ALA A 341 -12.00 -7.31 -7.85
N ILE A 342 -10.77 -7.80 -7.70
CA ILE A 342 -10.25 -8.37 -6.46
C ILE A 342 -9.18 -7.39 -6.00
N LYS A 343 -9.44 -6.74 -4.85
CA LYS A 343 -8.61 -5.65 -4.34
C LYS A 343 -7.33 -6.16 -3.67
N GLU A 344 -6.56 -5.22 -3.14
CA GLU A 344 -5.23 -5.49 -2.61
C GLU A 344 -5.25 -6.50 -1.46
N TYR A 345 -4.35 -7.46 -1.52
CA TYR A 345 -4.15 -8.50 -0.49
C TYR A 345 -5.39 -9.29 -0.10
N ALA A 346 -6.45 -9.29 -0.91
CA ALA A 346 -7.76 -9.88 -0.58
C ALA A 346 -7.67 -11.34 -0.10
N PHE A 347 -6.75 -12.14 -0.64
CA PHE A 347 -6.50 -13.54 -0.27
C PHE A 347 -5.05 -13.81 0.12
N ILE A 348 -4.28 -12.78 0.53
CA ILE A 348 -2.88 -12.99 0.95
C ILE A 348 -2.79 -14.08 2.01
N GLY A 349 -1.86 -15.04 1.85
CA GLY A 349 -1.61 -16.09 2.83
C GLY A 349 -2.74 -17.10 3.03
N CYS A 350 -3.74 -17.17 2.13
CA CYS A 350 -4.76 -18.21 2.13
C CYS A 350 -4.15 -19.55 1.71
N SER A 351 -3.37 -20.17 2.59
CA SER A 351 -2.51 -21.30 2.27
C SER A 351 -3.23 -22.58 1.86
N SER A 352 -4.50 -22.75 2.24
CA SER A 352 -5.35 -23.89 1.84
C SER A 352 -6.20 -23.61 0.59
N LEU A 353 -6.22 -22.36 0.08
CA LEU A 353 -7.06 -22.00 -1.07
C LEU A 353 -6.58 -22.75 -2.31
N SER A 354 -7.34 -23.78 -2.66
CA SER A 354 -7.04 -24.66 -3.79
C SER A 354 -7.99 -24.48 -4.96
N ASN A 355 -9.16 -23.89 -4.72
CA ASN A 355 -10.19 -23.68 -5.72
C ASN A 355 -10.79 -22.28 -5.62
N ILE A 356 -10.64 -21.49 -6.68
CA ILE A 356 -11.33 -20.23 -6.84
C ILE A 356 -11.88 -20.12 -8.26
N THR A 357 -13.17 -19.82 -8.36
CA THR A 357 -13.80 -19.53 -9.65
C THR A 357 -13.94 -18.02 -9.80
N LEU A 358 -13.18 -17.44 -10.71
CA LEU A 358 -13.27 -16.03 -11.04
C LEU A 358 -14.57 -15.74 -11.82
N GLY A 359 -15.25 -14.66 -11.47
CA GLY A 359 -16.38 -14.16 -12.26
C GLY A 359 -15.95 -13.73 -13.66
N LYS A 360 -16.85 -13.87 -14.64
CA LYS A 360 -16.54 -13.58 -16.07
C LYS A 360 -16.24 -12.11 -16.35
N ASN A 361 -16.66 -11.20 -15.48
CA ASN A 361 -16.52 -9.75 -15.66
C ASN A 361 -15.39 -9.14 -14.82
N ILE A 362 -14.51 -9.97 -14.21
CA ILE A 362 -13.35 -9.45 -13.50
C ILE A 362 -12.40 -8.78 -14.51
N GLU A 363 -12.12 -7.52 -14.25
CA GLU A 363 -11.25 -6.67 -15.04
C GLU A 363 -9.89 -6.47 -14.35
N ARG A 364 -9.86 -6.53 -13.01
CA ARG A 364 -8.67 -6.21 -12.21
C ARG A 364 -8.43 -7.21 -11.09
N ILE A 365 -7.18 -7.60 -10.93
CA ILE A 365 -6.64 -8.33 -9.77
C ILE A 365 -5.51 -7.47 -9.23
N GLU A 366 -5.70 -6.90 -8.04
CA GLU A 366 -4.81 -5.87 -7.50
C GLU A 366 -3.57 -6.46 -6.80
N THR A 367 -2.73 -5.58 -6.24
CA THR A 367 -1.45 -5.92 -5.61
C THR A 367 -1.62 -7.00 -4.54
N GLY A 368 -0.78 -8.04 -4.60
CA GLY A 368 -0.72 -9.11 -3.60
C GLY A 368 -2.01 -9.92 -3.41
N ALA A 369 -3.00 -9.79 -4.31
CA ALA A 369 -4.34 -10.36 -4.11
C ALA A 369 -4.34 -11.85 -3.76
N PHE A 370 -3.40 -12.66 -4.30
CA PHE A 370 -3.22 -14.09 -4.02
C PHE A 370 -1.79 -14.42 -3.56
N TRP A 371 -1.11 -13.46 -2.95
CA TRP A 371 0.26 -13.68 -2.48
C TRP A 371 0.29 -14.83 -1.46
N ASP A 372 1.21 -15.80 -1.63
CA ASP A 372 1.36 -17.01 -0.80
C ASP A 372 0.10 -17.90 -0.67
N CYS A 373 -0.76 -17.91 -1.71
CA CYS A 373 -1.80 -18.94 -1.83
C CYS A 373 -1.16 -20.27 -2.21
N SER A 374 -0.48 -20.91 -1.26
CA SER A 374 0.41 -22.07 -1.50
C SER A 374 -0.28 -23.38 -1.90
N SER A 375 -1.60 -23.41 -1.99
CA SER A 375 -2.39 -24.53 -2.53
C SER A 375 -3.05 -24.23 -3.88
N LEU A 376 -2.97 -22.99 -4.39
CA LEU A 376 -3.63 -22.56 -5.63
C LEU A 376 -2.82 -23.00 -6.86
N LYS A 377 -3.14 -24.20 -7.38
CA LYS A 377 -2.41 -24.82 -8.50
C LYS A 377 -2.89 -24.40 -9.87
N GLU A 378 -4.14 -23.94 -9.96
CA GLU A 378 -4.80 -23.59 -11.21
C GLU A 378 -5.63 -22.33 -11.03
N ILE A 379 -5.67 -21.49 -12.07
CA ILE A 379 -6.57 -20.34 -12.15
C ILE A 379 -6.94 -20.09 -13.60
N ASN A 380 -8.24 -19.84 -13.85
CA ASN A 380 -8.74 -19.52 -15.17
C ASN A 380 -9.06 -18.03 -15.28
N PHE A 381 -8.25 -17.29 -16.02
CA PHE A 381 -8.44 -15.87 -16.22
C PHE A 381 -9.58 -15.56 -17.21
N PRO A 382 -10.52 -14.67 -16.86
CA PRO A 382 -11.56 -14.25 -17.80
C PRO A 382 -10.99 -13.35 -18.90
N GLN A 383 -11.67 -13.31 -20.05
CA GLN A 383 -11.27 -12.49 -21.21
C GLN A 383 -11.59 -10.98 -21.01
N THR A 384 -12.09 -10.59 -19.87
CA THR A 384 -12.28 -9.19 -19.46
C THR A 384 -11.11 -8.66 -18.64
N LEU A 385 -10.21 -9.54 -18.14
CA LEU A 385 -9.10 -9.17 -17.30
C LEU A 385 -8.10 -8.29 -18.05
N VAL A 386 -7.87 -7.07 -17.58
CA VAL A 386 -6.96 -6.09 -18.20
C VAL A 386 -5.74 -5.76 -17.34
N TYR A 387 -5.82 -6.03 -16.02
CA TYR A 387 -4.79 -5.66 -15.06
C TYR A 387 -4.52 -6.76 -14.03
N ILE A 388 -3.24 -7.03 -13.77
CA ILE A 388 -2.74 -7.85 -12.66
C ILE A 388 -1.71 -6.99 -11.90
N GLY A 389 -1.92 -6.78 -10.60
CA GLY A 389 -1.06 -5.97 -9.73
C GLY A 389 0.27 -6.61 -9.39
N GLY A 390 1.13 -5.85 -8.73
CA GLY A 390 2.41 -6.36 -8.21
C GLY A 390 2.20 -7.49 -7.21
N PHE A 391 3.09 -8.47 -7.18
CA PHE A 391 3.02 -9.64 -6.27
C PHE A 391 1.70 -10.43 -6.30
N ALA A 392 0.78 -10.15 -7.22
CA ALA A 392 -0.58 -10.69 -7.19
C ALA A 392 -0.65 -12.21 -7.04
N PHE A 393 0.26 -12.96 -7.63
CA PHE A 393 0.37 -14.41 -7.55
C PHE A 393 1.73 -14.90 -7.05
N CYS A 394 2.46 -14.06 -6.33
CA CYS A 394 3.76 -14.41 -5.78
C CYS A 394 3.63 -15.63 -4.85
N GLY A 395 4.49 -16.64 -5.03
CA GLY A 395 4.50 -17.85 -4.20
C GLY A 395 3.42 -18.89 -4.53
N CYS A 396 2.56 -18.66 -5.53
CA CYS A 396 1.56 -19.64 -5.96
C CYS A 396 2.21 -20.84 -6.67
N PRO A 397 1.71 -22.09 -6.44
CA PRO A 397 2.35 -23.32 -6.95
C PRO A 397 1.89 -23.73 -8.36
N PHE A 398 1.63 -22.79 -9.24
CA PHE A 398 1.23 -23.06 -10.63
C PHE A 398 2.28 -23.93 -11.36
N GLU A 399 1.83 -24.83 -12.21
CA GLU A 399 2.73 -25.54 -13.14
C GLU A 399 2.75 -24.92 -14.54
N GLU A 400 1.63 -24.38 -15.00
CA GLU A 400 1.48 -23.72 -16.28
C GLU A 400 0.51 -22.54 -16.17
N ILE A 401 0.84 -21.42 -16.81
CA ILE A 401 -0.01 -20.23 -16.88
C ILE A 401 -0.13 -19.78 -18.33
N LYS A 402 -1.35 -19.44 -18.72
CA LYS A 402 -1.64 -18.70 -19.94
C LYS A 402 -2.46 -17.44 -19.60
N LEU A 403 -1.92 -16.27 -19.92
CA LEU A 403 -2.60 -14.99 -19.73
C LEU A 403 -3.62 -14.77 -20.87
N PRO A 404 -4.75 -14.08 -20.59
CA PRO A 404 -5.72 -13.75 -21.62
C PRO A 404 -5.19 -12.63 -22.53
N ASP A 405 -5.64 -12.62 -23.78
CA ASP A 405 -5.25 -11.59 -24.76
C ASP A 405 -5.79 -10.19 -24.43
N SER A 406 -6.73 -10.08 -23.50
CA SER A 406 -7.24 -8.82 -22.97
C SER A 406 -6.25 -8.13 -22.01
N LEU A 407 -5.36 -8.91 -21.34
CA LEU A 407 -4.46 -8.39 -20.30
C LEU A 407 -3.45 -7.40 -20.91
N LYS A 408 -3.45 -6.17 -20.39
CA LYS A 408 -2.56 -5.10 -20.85
C LYS A 408 -1.35 -4.94 -19.95
N ILE A 409 -1.51 -5.13 -18.67
CA ILE A 409 -0.51 -4.83 -17.65
C ILE A 409 -0.44 -5.96 -16.63
N ALA A 410 0.79 -6.37 -16.33
CA ALA A 410 1.15 -7.13 -15.15
C ALA A 410 2.13 -6.29 -14.32
N GLY A 411 1.97 -6.30 -13.00
CA GLY A 411 2.82 -5.59 -12.06
C GLY A 411 4.13 -6.31 -11.76
N GLU A 412 5.04 -5.61 -11.07
CA GLU A 412 6.31 -6.17 -10.61
C GLU A 412 6.09 -7.41 -9.77
N SER A 413 6.96 -8.41 -9.91
CA SER A 413 6.93 -9.65 -9.12
C SER A 413 5.61 -10.43 -9.18
N SER A 414 4.71 -10.12 -10.13
CA SER A 414 3.34 -10.66 -10.17
C SER A 414 3.25 -12.18 -10.16
N PHE A 415 4.26 -12.90 -10.63
CA PHE A 415 4.40 -14.37 -10.59
C PHE A 415 5.74 -14.81 -9.98
N ALA A 416 6.37 -13.96 -9.15
CA ALA A 416 7.61 -14.31 -8.48
C ALA A 416 7.42 -15.50 -7.53
N GLU A 417 8.51 -16.24 -7.24
CA GLU A 417 8.53 -17.41 -6.33
C GLU A 417 7.54 -18.53 -6.69
N CYS A 418 6.96 -18.53 -7.90
CA CYS A 418 6.16 -19.65 -8.42
C CYS A 418 7.09 -20.83 -8.77
N LYS A 419 7.60 -21.53 -7.74
CA LYS A 419 8.68 -22.52 -7.85
C LYS A 419 8.34 -23.73 -8.70
N ASN A 420 7.06 -24.05 -8.87
CA ASN A 420 6.59 -25.18 -9.68
C ASN A 420 6.30 -24.82 -11.14
N LEU A 421 6.32 -23.50 -11.47
CA LEU A 421 5.98 -23.02 -12.80
C LEU A 421 7.00 -23.50 -13.84
N LYS A 422 6.52 -24.27 -14.81
CA LYS A 422 7.32 -24.84 -15.91
C LYS A 422 7.15 -24.08 -17.22
N LYS A 423 5.90 -23.64 -17.49
CA LYS A 423 5.55 -22.98 -18.73
C LYS A 423 4.72 -21.73 -18.49
N PHE A 424 5.01 -20.70 -19.26
CA PHE A 424 4.25 -19.45 -19.21
C PHE A 424 3.97 -18.93 -20.61
N ASP A 425 2.70 -18.55 -20.88
CA ASP A 425 2.28 -17.90 -22.10
C ASP A 425 1.76 -16.49 -21.76
N THR A 426 2.40 -15.45 -22.27
CA THR A 426 2.03 -14.05 -21.98
C THR A 426 0.74 -13.62 -22.68
N GLY A 427 0.17 -14.43 -23.58
CA GLY A 427 -0.90 -13.97 -24.47
C GLY A 427 -0.44 -12.84 -25.40
N GLU A 428 -1.37 -12.30 -26.16
CA GLU A 428 -1.10 -11.22 -27.12
C GLU A 428 -1.40 -9.82 -26.57
N GLY A 429 -2.00 -9.70 -25.37
CA GLY A 429 -2.40 -8.40 -24.81
C GLY A 429 -1.30 -7.65 -24.08
N LEU A 430 -0.41 -8.38 -23.43
CA LEU A 430 0.63 -7.82 -22.55
C LEU A 430 1.63 -6.96 -23.33
N GLN A 431 1.92 -5.78 -22.78
CA GLN A 431 2.74 -4.78 -23.48
C GLN A 431 4.23 -4.82 -23.10
N TYR A 432 4.55 -5.27 -21.88
CA TYR A 432 5.92 -5.46 -21.41
C TYR A 432 5.97 -6.54 -20.30
N LEU A 433 7.13 -7.14 -20.11
CA LEU A 433 7.40 -8.01 -18.97
C LEU A 433 8.01 -7.15 -17.85
N PRO A 434 7.33 -7.01 -16.71
CA PRO A 434 7.78 -6.13 -15.63
C PRO A 434 9.00 -6.71 -14.89
N SER A 435 9.61 -5.85 -14.07
CA SER A 435 10.72 -6.23 -13.19
C SER A 435 10.31 -7.40 -12.31
N ARG A 436 11.24 -8.35 -12.13
CA ARG A 436 11.08 -9.53 -11.26
C ARG A 436 9.82 -10.38 -11.50
N MET A 437 9.14 -10.24 -12.64
CA MET A 437 7.88 -10.96 -12.90
C MET A 437 7.95 -12.45 -12.58
N PHE A 438 9.06 -13.10 -12.91
CA PHE A 438 9.31 -14.52 -12.67
C PHE A 438 10.48 -14.78 -11.71
N ALA A 439 10.85 -13.80 -10.89
CA ALA A 439 11.97 -13.99 -9.96
C ALA A 439 11.73 -15.20 -9.06
N GLY A 440 12.72 -16.08 -8.93
CA GLY A 440 12.61 -17.31 -8.12
C GLY A 440 11.76 -18.43 -8.72
N CYS A 441 11.31 -18.33 -9.98
CA CYS A 441 10.62 -19.43 -10.68
C CYS A 441 11.64 -20.50 -11.12
N THR A 442 12.16 -21.25 -10.15
CA THR A 442 13.29 -22.16 -10.32
C THR A 442 13.04 -23.30 -11.31
N SER A 443 11.78 -23.69 -11.55
CA SER A 443 11.37 -24.74 -12.48
C SER A 443 10.96 -24.23 -13.86
N LEU A 444 11.01 -22.92 -14.13
CA LEU A 444 10.55 -22.34 -15.40
C LEU A 444 11.44 -22.79 -16.55
N GLU A 445 10.87 -23.60 -17.46
CA GLU A 445 11.57 -24.19 -18.61
C GLU A 445 11.35 -23.40 -19.90
N SER A 446 10.17 -22.81 -20.07
CA SER A 446 9.81 -22.11 -21.30
C SER A 446 8.84 -20.95 -21.08
N VAL A 447 9.04 -19.87 -21.84
CA VAL A 447 8.14 -18.72 -21.90
C VAL A 447 7.81 -18.43 -23.37
N ASN A 448 6.51 -18.39 -23.67
CA ASN A 448 6.02 -17.86 -24.94
C ASN A 448 5.75 -16.35 -24.78
N ILE A 449 6.52 -15.53 -25.50
CA ILE A 449 6.41 -14.06 -25.45
C ILE A 449 5.56 -13.60 -26.62
N GLY A 450 4.42 -12.98 -26.31
CA GLY A 450 3.47 -12.47 -27.31
C GLY A 450 4.04 -11.35 -28.20
N SER A 451 3.43 -11.17 -29.35
CA SER A 451 3.88 -10.22 -30.38
C SER A 451 3.72 -8.74 -29.99
N ASN A 452 2.91 -8.46 -28.97
CA ASN A 452 2.71 -7.08 -28.47
C ASN A 452 3.67 -6.65 -27.36
N VAL A 453 4.46 -7.58 -26.81
CA VAL A 453 5.44 -7.26 -25.77
C VAL A 453 6.57 -6.42 -26.41
N ALA A 454 6.75 -5.19 -25.97
CA ALA A 454 7.75 -4.26 -26.48
C ALA A 454 9.06 -4.31 -25.70
N GLY A 455 9.10 -4.90 -24.51
CA GLY A 455 10.32 -4.95 -23.71
C GLY A 455 10.27 -5.94 -22.54
N ILE A 456 11.46 -6.25 -22.06
CA ILE A 456 11.71 -7.11 -20.89
C ILE A 456 12.49 -6.27 -19.89
N SER A 457 11.93 -6.09 -18.68
CA SER A 457 12.55 -5.29 -17.62
C SER A 457 13.75 -5.99 -16.96
N GLY A 458 14.44 -5.27 -16.08
CA GLY A 458 15.52 -5.86 -15.27
C GLY A 458 15.03 -6.97 -14.35
N TRP A 459 15.86 -7.96 -14.10
CA TRP A 459 15.60 -9.11 -13.20
C TRP A 459 14.33 -9.93 -13.47
N THR A 460 13.65 -9.70 -14.61
CA THR A 460 12.40 -10.40 -14.97
C THR A 460 12.51 -11.91 -14.76
N PHE A 461 13.64 -12.53 -15.10
CA PHE A 461 13.90 -13.96 -14.99
C PHE A 461 15.00 -14.29 -13.96
N ASN A 462 15.14 -13.47 -12.92
CA ASN A 462 16.11 -13.72 -11.86
C ASN A 462 15.81 -15.04 -11.14
N GLY A 463 16.80 -15.94 -11.01
CA GLY A 463 16.61 -17.25 -10.37
C GLY A 463 15.84 -18.29 -11.20
N CYS A 464 15.55 -18.03 -12.49
CA CYS A 464 14.93 -19.02 -13.39
C CYS A 464 15.96 -20.02 -13.92
N PHE A 465 16.52 -20.84 -13.04
CA PHE A 465 17.65 -21.70 -13.39
C PHE A 465 17.32 -22.86 -14.34
N ALA A 466 16.05 -23.26 -14.46
CA ALA A 466 15.63 -24.28 -15.43
C ALA A 466 15.49 -23.70 -16.86
N LEU A 467 15.41 -22.38 -17.05
CA LEU A 467 15.30 -21.73 -18.35
C LEU A 467 16.64 -21.72 -19.05
N LYS A 468 16.90 -22.76 -19.88
CA LYS A 468 18.18 -22.96 -20.57
C LYS A 468 18.27 -22.19 -21.88
N GLU A 469 17.14 -21.99 -22.53
CA GLU A 469 17.02 -21.31 -23.81
C GLU A 469 15.71 -20.52 -23.89
N ILE A 470 15.70 -19.43 -24.64
CA ILE A 470 14.53 -18.61 -24.87
C ILE A 470 14.51 -18.05 -26.28
N THR A 471 13.33 -17.99 -26.88
CA THR A 471 13.10 -17.26 -28.12
C THR A 471 12.59 -15.86 -27.83
N ILE A 472 13.31 -14.85 -28.30
CA ILE A 472 12.94 -13.45 -28.12
C ILE A 472 12.48 -12.87 -29.45
N PRO A 473 11.19 -12.44 -29.54
CA PRO A 473 10.62 -11.89 -30.76
C PRO A 473 11.31 -10.60 -31.23
N SER A 474 11.21 -10.29 -32.53
CA SER A 474 11.85 -9.10 -33.13
C SER A 474 11.23 -7.77 -32.65
N ASN A 475 10.00 -7.82 -32.15
CA ASN A 475 9.29 -6.64 -31.58
C ASN A 475 9.80 -6.18 -30.21
N ILE A 476 10.68 -6.96 -29.56
CA ILE A 476 11.32 -6.52 -28.33
C ILE A 476 12.37 -5.45 -28.66
N LEU A 477 12.13 -4.23 -28.18
CA LEU A 477 12.97 -3.06 -28.42
C LEU A 477 14.08 -2.90 -27.39
N ARG A 478 13.87 -3.41 -26.18
CA ARG A 478 14.83 -3.33 -25.07
C ARG A 478 14.74 -4.53 -24.15
N ILE A 479 15.88 -4.95 -23.64
CA ILE A 479 16.02 -5.93 -22.56
C ILE A 479 16.81 -5.24 -21.44
N GLY A 480 16.23 -5.26 -20.23
CA GLY A 480 16.80 -4.66 -19.03
C GLY A 480 18.13 -5.29 -18.62
N ARG A 481 18.89 -4.57 -17.83
CA ARG A 481 20.25 -4.90 -17.43
C ARG A 481 20.23 -6.14 -16.57
N GLU A 482 20.12 -7.05 -16.29
CA GLU A 482 20.08 -8.28 -15.51
C GLU A 482 18.71 -8.98 -15.69
N ALA A 483 18.08 -8.80 -16.86
CA ALA A 483 16.79 -9.43 -17.15
C ALA A 483 16.83 -10.95 -16.97
N PHE A 484 17.96 -11.56 -17.30
CA PHE A 484 18.27 -12.96 -17.08
C PHE A 484 19.44 -13.07 -16.11
N ASP A 485 19.25 -13.88 -15.08
CA ASP A 485 20.19 -13.97 -13.98
C ASP A 485 21.54 -14.60 -14.38
N LYS A 486 22.47 -14.39 -13.49
CA LYS A 486 23.72 -15.12 -13.45
C LYS A 486 23.44 -16.59 -13.23
N ARG A 487 24.28 -17.42 -13.81
CA ARG A 487 24.29 -18.86 -13.55
C ARG A 487 24.41 -19.12 -12.05
N ASP A 488 23.70 -20.12 -11.57
CA ASP A 488 23.87 -20.58 -10.20
C ASP A 488 25.31 -21.08 -9.93
N GLU A 489 25.60 -21.49 -8.70
CA GLU A 489 26.91 -22.04 -8.30
C GLU A 489 27.33 -23.32 -9.10
N ASN A 490 26.36 -23.96 -9.78
CA ASN A 490 26.58 -25.13 -10.63
C ASN A 490 26.70 -24.77 -12.12
N GLY A 491 26.60 -23.50 -12.47
CA GLY A 491 26.63 -23.00 -13.85
C GLY A 491 25.31 -23.18 -14.61
N GLU A 492 24.20 -23.44 -13.89
CA GLU A 492 22.86 -23.54 -14.44
C GLU A 492 22.25 -22.16 -14.72
N GLY A 493 21.30 -22.03 -15.64
CA GLY A 493 20.68 -20.81 -16.10
C GLY A 493 20.70 -20.69 -17.61
N LEU A 494 20.34 -19.51 -18.14
CA LEU A 494 20.21 -19.28 -19.58
C LEU A 494 21.54 -19.47 -20.32
N LYS A 495 21.53 -20.36 -21.31
CA LYS A 495 22.70 -20.69 -22.13
C LYS A 495 22.57 -20.18 -23.56
N LYS A 496 21.31 -19.99 -24.06
CA LYS A 496 21.07 -19.70 -25.46
C LYS A 496 19.87 -18.77 -25.64
N ILE A 497 20.05 -17.79 -26.51
CA ILE A 497 18.98 -16.91 -26.97
C ILE A 497 18.78 -17.08 -28.46
N TYR A 498 17.58 -17.46 -28.85
CA TYR A 498 17.13 -17.42 -30.24
C TYR A 498 16.51 -16.03 -30.51
N GLY A 499 16.91 -15.36 -31.57
CA GLY A 499 16.45 -14.02 -31.88
C GLY A 499 16.81 -13.58 -33.29
N TYR A 500 16.60 -12.32 -33.58
CA TYR A 500 16.77 -11.76 -34.92
C TYR A 500 18.02 -10.87 -34.99
N GLU A 501 18.68 -10.87 -36.16
CA GLU A 501 19.88 -10.06 -36.38
C GLU A 501 19.60 -8.57 -36.23
N GLY A 502 20.46 -7.84 -35.51
CA GLY A 502 20.31 -6.41 -35.23
C GLY A 502 19.31 -6.10 -34.07
N SER A 503 18.60 -7.10 -33.53
CA SER A 503 17.61 -6.93 -32.47
C SER A 503 18.23 -6.63 -31.10
N ALA A 504 17.37 -6.28 -30.13
CA ALA A 504 17.74 -6.15 -28.72
C ALA A 504 18.24 -7.49 -28.16
N ALA A 505 17.69 -8.63 -28.63
CA ALA A 505 18.09 -9.96 -28.22
C ALA A 505 19.56 -10.24 -28.56
N GLN A 506 20.00 -9.93 -29.78
CA GLN A 506 21.39 -10.09 -30.18
C GLN A 506 22.33 -9.23 -29.34
N LYS A 507 22.01 -7.93 -29.20
CA LYS A 507 22.80 -6.98 -28.40
C LYS A 507 22.95 -7.44 -26.94
N TYR A 508 21.87 -7.93 -26.34
CA TYR A 508 21.88 -8.44 -24.96
C TYR A 508 22.74 -9.70 -24.84
N ALA A 509 22.57 -10.66 -25.76
CA ALA A 509 23.35 -11.89 -25.77
C ALA A 509 24.88 -11.62 -25.89
N GLU A 510 25.26 -10.69 -26.78
CA GLU A 510 26.66 -10.25 -26.94
C GLU A 510 27.21 -9.61 -25.66
N GLN A 511 26.45 -8.70 -25.03
CA GLN A 511 26.83 -8.00 -23.79
C GLN A 511 27.01 -8.97 -22.61
N LYS A 512 26.18 -10.02 -22.55
CA LYS A 512 26.18 -10.99 -21.45
C LYS A 512 26.97 -12.25 -21.74
N SER A 513 27.59 -12.37 -22.95
CA SER A 513 28.30 -13.55 -23.40
C SER A 513 27.45 -14.83 -23.39
N ILE A 514 26.20 -14.70 -23.83
CA ILE A 514 25.25 -15.82 -24.04
C ILE A 514 25.26 -16.21 -25.49
N GLU A 515 25.16 -17.53 -25.80
CA GLU A 515 25.09 -18.01 -27.17
C GLU A 515 23.85 -17.40 -27.89
N PHE A 516 24.09 -16.72 -29.01
CA PHE A 516 23.03 -16.19 -29.86
C PHE A 516 22.80 -17.04 -31.08
N VAL A 517 21.58 -17.44 -31.38
CA VAL A 517 21.17 -18.15 -32.57
C VAL A 517 20.27 -17.29 -33.42
N SER A 518 20.72 -16.89 -34.61
CA SER A 518 19.95 -16.08 -35.52
C SER A 518 18.77 -16.86 -36.12
N LEU A 519 17.59 -16.23 -36.08
CA LEU A 519 16.37 -16.65 -36.76
C LEU A 519 16.19 -15.91 -38.11
N GLY A 520 17.17 -15.11 -38.52
CA GLY A 520 17.15 -14.26 -39.70
C GLY A 520 17.22 -12.76 -39.36
N PRO A 521 17.17 -11.90 -40.36
CA PRO A 521 17.17 -10.43 -40.12
C PRO A 521 15.92 -9.99 -39.36
N ALA A 522 16.07 -9.02 -38.43
CA ALA A 522 14.93 -8.42 -37.77
C ALA A 522 14.06 -7.68 -38.79
N THR A 523 12.81 -8.09 -38.89
CA THR A 523 11.81 -7.32 -39.60
C THR A 523 11.21 -6.30 -38.62
N ASN A 524 11.57 -5.03 -38.79
CA ASN A 524 10.93 -3.97 -38.02
C ASN A 524 9.47 -3.83 -38.50
N ASN A 525 8.55 -4.51 -37.81
CA ASN A 525 7.12 -4.45 -38.09
C ASN A 525 6.44 -3.24 -37.43
N PHE A 526 7.22 -2.24 -36.99
CA PHE A 526 6.64 -0.99 -36.51
C PHE A 526 6.23 -0.13 -37.71
N VAL A 527 4.95 -0.01 -37.93
CA VAL A 527 4.42 1.02 -38.81
C VAL A 527 4.62 2.35 -38.08
N ASN A 528 5.56 3.16 -38.54
CA ASN A 528 5.73 4.51 -38.03
C ASN A 528 4.49 5.33 -38.41
N PRO A 529 3.66 5.79 -37.43
CA PRO A 529 2.45 6.54 -37.72
C PRO A 529 2.73 8.04 -37.98
N TYR A 530 3.97 8.47 -37.80
CA TYR A 530 4.33 9.89 -37.78
C TYR A 530 5.08 10.32 -39.04
N SER A 531 4.69 11.46 -39.62
CA SER A 531 5.31 11.99 -40.80
C SER A 531 6.65 12.72 -40.56
N ASP A 532 6.86 13.16 -39.28
CA ASP A 532 8.01 13.97 -38.82
C ASP A 532 8.99 13.20 -37.95
N VAL A 533 8.92 11.86 -37.91
CA VAL A 533 9.82 10.98 -37.18
C VAL A 533 10.48 10.00 -38.13
N ASN A 534 11.83 9.94 -38.11
CA ASN A 534 12.63 9.04 -38.94
C ASN A 534 13.30 7.94 -38.09
N GLU A 535 13.57 6.79 -38.71
CA GLU A 535 14.19 5.64 -38.01
C GLU A 535 15.59 5.95 -37.43
N ASN A 536 16.28 6.93 -37.96
CA ASN A 536 17.60 7.38 -37.51
C ASN A 536 17.54 8.45 -36.40
N ASP A 537 16.34 8.92 -36.01
CA ASP A 537 16.21 9.90 -34.94
C ASP A 537 16.55 9.28 -33.59
N TRP A 538 17.29 10.01 -32.76
CA TRP A 538 17.73 9.54 -31.45
C TRP A 538 16.56 9.15 -30.50
N PHE A 539 15.38 9.69 -30.73
CA PHE A 539 14.15 9.47 -29.99
C PHE A 539 13.18 8.47 -30.64
N TYR A 540 13.51 7.95 -31.86
CA TYR A 540 12.61 7.10 -32.65
C TYR A 540 11.99 5.98 -31.85
N ASN A 541 12.82 5.15 -31.21
CA ASN A 541 12.34 4.03 -30.41
C ASN A 541 11.43 4.49 -29.24
N SER A 542 11.77 5.62 -28.61
CA SER A 542 10.98 6.18 -27.53
C SER A 542 9.61 6.68 -28.00
N ALA A 543 9.55 7.35 -29.14
CA ALA A 543 8.30 7.77 -29.74
C ALA A 543 7.41 6.57 -30.12
N MET A 544 8.01 5.52 -30.72
CA MET A 544 7.29 4.30 -31.11
C MET A 544 6.77 3.53 -29.88
N ILE A 545 7.57 3.42 -28.81
CA ILE A 545 7.15 2.79 -27.56
C ILE A 545 5.99 3.57 -26.95
N CYS A 546 6.13 4.88 -26.79
CA CYS A 546 5.08 5.73 -26.21
C CYS A 546 3.78 5.66 -27.03
N ASN A 547 3.86 5.59 -28.36
CA ASN A 547 2.69 5.40 -29.21
C ASN A 547 2.04 4.02 -28.99
N LYS A 548 2.85 2.95 -29.09
CA LYS A 548 2.36 1.58 -28.93
C LYS A 548 1.69 1.36 -27.59
N LEU A 549 2.21 1.95 -26.53
CA LEU A 549 1.69 1.85 -25.16
C LEU A 549 0.56 2.86 -24.87
N GLY A 550 0.18 3.70 -25.83
CA GLY A 550 -0.84 4.73 -25.64
C GLY A 550 -0.45 5.87 -24.68
N ILE A 551 0.84 5.94 -24.28
CA ILE A 551 1.33 6.95 -23.32
C ILE A 551 1.33 8.32 -23.98
N MET A 552 1.86 8.41 -25.20
CA MET A 552 1.92 9.63 -26.00
C MET A 552 1.53 9.31 -27.43
N THR A 553 0.47 9.94 -27.90
CA THR A 553 0.01 9.88 -29.30
C THR A 553 0.47 11.12 -30.06
N GLY A 554 0.47 11.03 -31.38
CA GLY A 554 0.70 12.20 -32.26
C GLY A 554 -0.48 13.16 -32.29
N TYR A 555 -0.30 14.24 -33.05
CA TYR A 555 -1.37 15.18 -33.36
C TYR A 555 -2.31 14.62 -34.43
N SER A 556 -3.48 15.22 -34.54
CA SER A 556 -4.46 14.85 -35.60
C SER A 556 -3.94 15.07 -37.02
N SER A 557 -2.86 15.88 -37.19
CA SER A 557 -2.14 16.06 -38.44
C SER A 557 -1.31 14.85 -38.88
N GLY A 558 -1.10 13.86 -38.02
CA GLY A 558 -0.22 12.73 -38.26
C GLY A 558 1.25 12.99 -37.86
N ASP A 559 1.53 14.09 -37.17
CA ASP A 559 2.86 14.47 -36.72
C ASP A 559 3.04 14.10 -35.23
N PHE A 560 4.26 13.77 -34.82
CA PHE A 560 4.63 13.58 -33.41
C PHE A 560 4.95 14.91 -32.72
N GLY A 561 5.52 15.87 -33.48
CA GLY A 561 5.98 17.16 -32.97
C GLY A 561 7.19 17.07 -32.03
N PRO A 562 8.31 16.41 -32.43
CA PRO A 562 9.41 16.08 -31.53
C PRO A 562 10.05 17.28 -30.85
N SER A 563 10.10 18.43 -31.52
CA SER A 563 10.70 19.69 -31.03
C SER A 563 9.71 20.55 -30.23
N ASN A 564 8.43 20.23 -30.21
CA ASN A 564 7.44 21.02 -29.50
C ASN A 564 7.67 20.87 -27.98
N ALA A 565 7.59 21.99 -27.26
CA ALA A 565 7.61 21.96 -25.79
C ALA A 565 6.37 21.23 -25.26
N LEU A 566 6.57 20.41 -24.23
CA LEU A 566 5.48 19.67 -23.58
C LEU A 566 4.85 20.51 -22.48
N GLN A 567 3.51 20.55 -22.44
CA GLN A 567 2.80 21.23 -21.37
C GLN A 567 2.76 20.36 -20.10
N ARG A 568 2.70 21.03 -18.93
CA ARG A 568 2.76 20.38 -17.62
C ARG A 568 1.60 19.39 -17.38
N GLN A 569 0.37 19.75 -17.74
CA GLN A 569 -0.78 18.86 -17.66
C GLN A 569 -0.67 17.64 -18.59
N ASP A 570 -0.07 17.81 -19.76
CA ASP A 570 0.12 16.70 -20.72
C ASP A 570 1.14 15.70 -20.18
N PHE A 571 2.19 16.17 -19.50
CA PHE A 571 3.14 15.28 -18.86
C PHE A 571 2.49 14.44 -17.74
N VAL A 572 1.60 15.04 -16.93
CA VAL A 572 0.89 14.31 -15.89
C VAL A 572 -0.05 13.26 -16.47
N LEU A 573 -0.76 13.61 -17.57
CA LEU A 573 -1.59 12.63 -18.27
C LEU A 573 -0.75 11.48 -18.87
N MET A 574 0.43 11.80 -19.43
CA MET A 574 1.39 10.78 -19.87
C MET A 574 1.82 9.89 -18.70
N LEU A 575 2.08 10.48 -17.54
CA LEU A 575 2.48 9.76 -16.34
C LEU A 575 1.37 8.82 -15.85
N ALA A 576 0.13 9.29 -15.78
CA ALA A 576 -1.02 8.46 -15.43
C ALA A 576 -1.18 7.27 -16.40
N ARG A 577 -1.04 7.52 -17.71
CA ARG A 577 -1.05 6.45 -18.71
C ARG A 577 0.14 5.50 -18.60
N PHE A 578 1.31 6.03 -18.27
CA PHE A 578 2.50 5.22 -18.03
C PHE A 578 2.35 4.26 -16.87
N PHE A 579 1.76 4.70 -15.76
CA PHE A 579 1.45 3.87 -14.60
C PHE A 579 0.12 3.11 -14.73
N ASN A 580 -0.56 3.28 -15.86
CA ASN A 580 -1.88 2.70 -16.14
C ASN A 580 -2.88 2.91 -15.00
N VAL A 581 -2.90 4.14 -14.50
CA VAL A 581 -3.85 4.54 -13.46
C VAL A 581 -5.26 4.47 -14.05
N ASP A 582 -6.13 3.74 -13.39
CA ASP A 582 -7.55 3.76 -13.71
C ASP A 582 -8.16 5.04 -13.14
N LEU A 583 -8.14 6.09 -13.97
CA LEU A 583 -8.60 7.42 -13.57
C LEU A 583 -10.12 7.47 -13.32
N ASP A 584 -10.89 6.54 -13.87
CA ASP A 584 -12.36 6.50 -13.72
C ASP A 584 -12.77 5.89 -12.37
N SER A 585 -11.97 4.96 -11.82
CA SER A 585 -12.24 4.29 -10.55
C SER A 585 -11.36 4.78 -9.39
N PHE A 586 -10.34 5.58 -9.67
CA PHE A 586 -9.46 6.10 -8.64
C PHE A 586 -10.21 7.11 -7.75
N ASN A 587 -10.23 6.84 -6.44
CA ASN A 587 -10.82 7.76 -5.48
C ASN A 587 -9.83 8.89 -5.16
N TYR A 588 -9.99 10.01 -5.84
CA TYR A 588 -9.16 11.20 -5.64
C TYR A 588 -9.94 12.32 -4.96
N SER A 589 -9.25 13.12 -4.15
CA SER A 589 -9.80 14.36 -3.64
C SER A 589 -10.04 15.36 -4.78
N GLU A 590 -11.12 16.11 -4.76
CA GLU A 590 -11.33 17.19 -5.73
C GLU A 590 -10.14 18.16 -5.68
N CYS A 591 -9.63 18.51 -6.87
CA CYS A 591 -8.50 19.42 -6.97
C CYS A 591 -8.98 20.87 -6.88
N ASP A 592 -8.65 21.55 -5.78
CA ASP A 592 -9.05 22.96 -5.51
C ASP A 592 -8.13 24.00 -6.17
N MET A 593 -7.30 23.61 -7.16
CA MET A 593 -6.40 24.54 -7.85
C MET A 593 -7.18 25.35 -8.87
N PRO A 594 -7.11 26.70 -8.84
CA PRO A 594 -7.99 27.59 -9.62
C PRO A 594 -7.89 27.43 -11.15
N ASP A 595 -6.79 26.90 -11.66
CA ASP A 595 -6.56 26.70 -13.10
C ASP A 595 -6.86 25.25 -13.56
N VAL A 596 -7.32 24.38 -12.66
CA VAL A 596 -7.69 22.99 -12.97
C VAL A 596 -9.19 22.88 -13.17
N VAL A 597 -9.63 22.82 -14.39
CA VAL A 597 -11.06 22.87 -14.74
C VAL A 597 -11.66 21.47 -14.75
N LYS A 598 -12.68 21.23 -13.92
CA LYS A 598 -13.40 19.93 -13.84
C LYS A 598 -14.01 19.58 -15.22
N GLY A 599 -13.83 18.31 -15.62
CA GLY A 599 -14.28 17.81 -16.93
C GLY A 599 -13.33 18.10 -18.09
N SER A 600 -12.16 18.70 -17.85
CA SER A 600 -11.08 18.79 -18.84
C SER A 600 -10.39 17.44 -18.99
N TYR A 601 -9.79 17.16 -20.16
CA TYR A 601 -9.11 15.89 -20.46
C TYR A 601 -7.93 15.54 -19.54
N TYR A 602 -7.46 16.49 -18.75
CA TYR A 602 -6.34 16.36 -17.80
C TYR A 602 -6.80 16.34 -16.33
N TYR A 603 -8.09 16.59 -16.05
CA TYR A 603 -8.58 16.84 -14.69
C TYR A 603 -8.29 15.67 -13.76
N GLU A 604 -8.75 14.48 -14.12
CA GLU A 604 -8.62 13.25 -13.33
C GLU A 604 -7.14 12.90 -13.11
N ALA A 605 -6.30 13.06 -14.14
CA ALA A 605 -4.87 12.80 -14.01
C ALA A 605 -4.16 13.76 -13.04
N ILE A 606 -4.56 15.03 -13.03
CA ILE A 606 -4.00 16.02 -12.08
C ILE A 606 -4.47 15.70 -10.67
N CYS A 607 -5.78 15.43 -10.47
CA CYS A 607 -6.33 15.08 -9.17
C CYS A 607 -5.65 13.84 -8.59
N TRP A 608 -5.47 12.79 -9.42
CA TRP A 608 -4.67 11.63 -9.03
C TRP A 608 -3.25 11.99 -8.58
N ALA A 609 -2.52 12.74 -9.39
CA ALA A 609 -1.12 13.06 -9.10
C ALA A 609 -0.94 13.95 -7.86
N VAL A 610 -1.93 14.80 -7.56
CA VAL A 610 -1.97 15.63 -6.33
C VAL A 610 -2.30 14.76 -5.12
N THR A 611 -3.33 13.91 -5.20
CA THR A 611 -3.73 12.99 -4.13
C THR A 611 -2.60 12.01 -3.78
N ALA A 612 -1.91 11.48 -4.80
CA ALA A 612 -0.75 10.60 -4.63
C ALA A 612 0.54 11.34 -4.16
N GLY A 613 0.49 12.65 -3.88
CA GLY A 613 1.65 13.43 -3.42
C GLY A 613 2.77 13.61 -4.46
N ILE A 614 2.59 13.13 -5.69
CA ILE A 614 3.58 13.17 -6.79
C ILE A 614 3.80 14.60 -7.25
N ILE A 615 2.73 15.38 -7.30
CA ILE A 615 2.74 16.77 -7.72
C ILE A 615 2.18 17.68 -6.64
N LYS A 616 2.90 18.78 -6.41
CA LYS A 616 2.41 19.94 -5.68
C LYS A 616 2.21 21.08 -6.67
N GLY A 617 1.22 21.93 -6.49
CA GLY A 617 1.08 23.17 -7.21
C GLY A 617 2.24 24.14 -6.96
N TYR A 618 2.20 25.30 -7.58
CA TYR A 618 3.09 26.41 -7.27
C TYR A 618 2.67 27.09 -5.95
N ASP A 619 3.59 27.86 -5.35
CA ASP A 619 3.34 28.58 -4.07
C ASP A 619 2.16 29.55 -4.12
N ASN A 620 1.71 29.93 -5.32
CA ASN A 620 0.53 30.77 -5.54
C ASN A 620 -0.79 29.99 -5.61
N GLY A 621 -0.76 28.66 -5.34
CA GLY A 621 -1.93 27.78 -5.34
C GLY A 621 -2.40 27.31 -6.73
N TYR A 622 -1.68 27.62 -7.80
CA TYR A 622 -2.01 27.18 -9.17
C TYR A 622 -1.23 25.90 -9.52
N PHE A 623 -1.83 25.04 -10.33
CA PHE A 623 -1.13 23.89 -10.93
C PHE A 623 -0.15 24.33 -12.02
N GLY A 624 -0.52 25.32 -12.82
CA GLY A 624 0.20 25.78 -14.00
C GLY A 624 -0.27 25.13 -15.30
N VAL A 625 -1.60 24.98 -15.46
CA VAL A 625 -2.19 24.52 -16.72
C VAL A 625 -1.79 25.47 -17.86
N GLY A 626 -1.35 24.90 -18.98
CA GLY A 626 -0.82 25.63 -20.12
C GLY A 626 0.65 26.02 -20.04
N ASN A 627 1.30 25.91 -18.87
CA ASN A 627 2.74 26.13 -18.76
C ASN A 627 3.53 24.96 -19.35
N ASN A 628 4.65 25.24 -19.97
CA ASN A 628 5.58 24.19 -20.39
C ASN A 628 6.30 23.60 -19.17
N ILE A 629 6.51 22.29 -19.18
CA ILE A 629 7.23 21.60 -18.11
C ILE A 629 8.75 21.68 -18.32
N THR A 630 9.50 21.97 -17.26
CA THR A 630 10.96 21.99 -17.32
C THR A 630 11.58 20.62 -17.07
N ARG A 631 12.84 20.44 -17.47
CA ARG A 631 13.60 19.19 -17.28
C ARG A 631 13.74 18.84 -15.79
N GLU A 632 14.02 19.83 -14.93
CA GLU A 632 14.09 19.61 -13.48
C GLU A 632 12.73 19.25 -12.85
N GLN A 633 11.62 19.80 -13.38
CA GLN A 633 10.28 19.45 -12.92
C GLN A 633 9.94 17.99 -13.25
N ILE A 634 10.29 17.52 -14.45
CA ILE A 634 10.13 16.10 -14.82
C ILE A 634 10.93 15.20 -13.87
N ALA A 635 12.20 15.53 -13.61
CA ALA A 635 13.03 14.77 -12.66
C ALA A 635 12.42 14.71 -11.27
N THR A 636 11.95 15.86 -10.76
CA THR A 636 11.34 15.97 -9.43
C THR A 636 10.06 15.17 -9.33
N ILE A 637 9.19 15.20 -10.35
CA ILE A 637 7.93 14.46 -10.37
C ILE A 637 8.19 12.95 -10.36
N LEU A 638 9.09 12.47 -11.22
CA LEU A 638 9.47 11.06 -11.26
C LEU A 638 10.12 10.60 -9.94
N PHE A 639 10.99 11.43 -9.36
CA PHE A 639 11.62 11.14 -8.08
C PHE A 639 10.59 11.04 -6.93
N ARG A 640 9.63 11.96 -6.86
CA ARG A 640 8.56 11.90 -5.85
C ARG A 640 7.71 10.65 -5.95
N TYR A 641 7.47 10.17 -7.16
CA TYR A 641 6.74 8.92 -7.37
C TYR A 641 7.45 7.71 -6.76
N THR A 642 8.78 7.72 -6.63
CA THR A 642 9.51 6.62 -6.00
C THR A 642 9.33 6.54 -4.49
N HIS A 643 8.74 7.57 -3.85
CA HIS A 643 8.59 7.68 -2.39
C HIS A 643 9.90 7.44 -1.60
N ILE A 644 11.06 7.70 -2.21
CA ILE A 644 12.36 7.56 -1.52
C ILE A 644 12.52 8.74 -0.54
N TYR A 645 12.45 8.43 0.75
CA TYR A 645 12.72 9.38 1.82
C TYR A 645 14.20 9.35 2.22
N ASN A 646 14.76 10.51 2.60
CA ASN A 646 16.17 10.64 3.01
C ASN A 646 17.16 10.15 1.93
N TYR A 647 16.94 10.52 0.68
CA TYR A 647 17.78 10.16 -0.44
C TYR A 647 19.26 10.55 -0.22
N LYS A 648 20.14 9.58 -0.45
CA LYS A 648 21.61 9.76 -0.32
C LYS A 648 22.29 9.44 -1.66
N GLY A 649 22.10 10.34 -2.63
CA GLY A 649 22.70 10.20 -3.95
C GLY A 649 24.15 10.70 -4.04
N ASP A 650 24.79 10.45 -5.18
CA ASP A 650 26.11 10.99 -5.50
C ASP A 650 25.98 12.40 -6.10
N TYR A 651 25.93 13.40 -5.25
CA TYR A 651 25.84 14.81 -5.68
C TYR A 651 27.05 15.28 -6.49
N SER A 652 28.19 14.58 -6.46
CA SER A 652 29.37 14.89 -7.27
C SER A 652 29.11 14.74 -8.78
N LEU A 653 28.07 14.00 -9.15
CA LEU A 653 27.63 13.88 -10.54
C LEU A 653 27.22 15.22 -11.18
N LEU A 654 26.85 16.19 -10.37
CA LEU A 654 26.53 17.54 -10.82
C LEU A 654 27.78 18.38 -11.13
N ASP A 655 28.96 18.02 -10.58
CA ASP A 655 30.19 18.83 -10.68
C ASP A 655 30.71 18.99 -12.10
N ARG A 656 30.33 18.07 -12.99
CA ARG A 656 30.66 18.17 -14.43
C ARG A 656 29.89 19.21 -15.20
N PHE A 657 28.81 19.78 -14.62
CA PHE A 657 27.95 20.73 -15.32
C PHE A 657 28.21 22.17 -14.86
N ASP A 658 28.52 23.04 -15.81
CA ASP A 658 28.80 24.46 -15.56
C ASP A 658 27.59 25.22 -15.02
N ASP A 659 26.38 24.74 -15.36
CA ASP A 659 25.09 25.35 -15.03
C ASP A 659 24.38 24.65 -13.84
N LYS A 660 25.10 23.85 -13.03
CA LYS A 660 24.52 23.16 -11.86
C LYS A 660 23.87 24.10 -10.84
N SER A 661 24.39 25.34 -10.73
CA SER A 661 23.84 26.38 -9.83
C SER A 661 22.46 26.91 -10.27
N SER A 662 22.02 26.61 -11.48
CA SER A 662 20.66 26.96 -11.95
C SER A 662 19.60 25.93 -11.60
N ILE A 663 19.97 24.79 -10.97
CA ILE A 663 19.01 23.81 -10.45
C ILE A 663 18.29 24.44 -9.25
N SER A 664 16.96 24.44 -9.30
CA SER A 664 16.13 24.93 -8.19
C SER A 664 16.36 24.08 -6.93
N PRO A 665 16.37 24.68 -5.71
CA PRO A 665 16.62 23.93 -4.46
C PRO A 665 15.72 22.69 -4.30
N TYR A 666 14.43 22.77 -4.68
CA TYR A 666 13.48 21.67 -4.59
C TYR A 666 13.78 20.50 -5.56
N ALA A 667 14.59 20.75 -6.58
CA ALA A 667 14.82 19.80 -7.67
C ALA A 667 16.17 19.08 -7.59
N VAL A 668 17.05 19.45 -6.63
CA VAL A 668 18.43 18.94 -6.54
C VAL A 668 18.44 17.42 -6.42
N ASP A 669 17.68 16.86 -5.46
CA ASP A 669 17.63 15.41 -5.24
C ASP A 669 17.07 14.68 -6.44
N GLY A 670 15.96 15.19 -7.00
CA GLY A 670 15.35 14.62 -8.20
C GLY A 670 16.29 14.63 -9.41
N MET A 671 17.08 15.69 -9.58
CA MET A 671 18.07 15.79 -10.66
C MET A 671 19.23 14.80 -10.48
N VAL A 672 19.77 14.70 -9.26
CA VAL A 672 20.84 13.72 -8.93
C VAL A 672 20.34 12.31 -9.20
N TRP A 673 19.17 11.95 -8.64
CA TRP A 673 18.54 10.67 -8.84
C TRP A 673 18.30 10.35 -10.33
N ALA A 674 17.78 11.32 -11.11
CA ALA A 674 17.52 11.13 -12.53
C ALA A 674 18.81 10.94 -13.36
N ILE A 675 19.93 11.57 -12.95
CA ILE A 675 21.23 11.39 -13.57
C ILE A 675 21.84 10.05 -13.22
N GLU A 676 21.81 9.64 -11.94
CA GLU A 676 22.28 8.32 -11.49
C GLU A 676 21.59 7.18 -12.22
N ASN A 677 20.28 7.30 -12.41
CA ASN A 677 19.48 6.28 -13.09
C ASN A 677 19.46 6.44 -14.63
N GLY A 678 20.25 7.37 -15.17
CA GLY A 678 20.38 7.56 -16.61
C GLY A 678 19.13 8.08 -17.32
N LEU A 679 18.16 8.64 -16.57
CA LEU A 679 16.93 9.21 -17.12
C LEU A 679 17.21 10.51 -17.86
N ILE A 680 17.97 11.39 -17.20
CA ILE A 680 18.37 12.69 -17.71
C ILE A 680 19.89 12.69 -17.89
N SER A 681 20.32 13.18 -19.03
CA SER A 681 21.72 13.48 -19.32
C SER A 681 21.85 14.97 -19.65
N GLY A 682 23.08 15.48 -19.69
CA GLY A 682 23.32 16.82 -20.18
C GLY A 682 22.92 17.01 -21.67
N MET A 683 22.60 18.22 -22.04
CA MET A 683 22.43 18.60 -23.44
C MET A 683 23.74 18.48 -24.23
N ASN A 684 24.83 18.60 -23.49
CA ASN A 684 26.21 18.33 -23.91
C ASN A 684 27.03 17.93 -22.66
N PRO A 685 28.33 17.61 -22.76
CA PRO A 685 29.13 17.14 -21.62
C PRO A 685 29.14 18.05 -20.39
N THR A 686 28.97 19.36 -20.54
CA THR A 686 29.09 20.39 -19.49
C THR A 686 27.82 21.19 -19.23
N THR A 687 26.73 20.97 -19.97
CA THR A 687 25.47 21.73 -19.84
C THR A 687 24.32 20.79 -19.51
N LEU A 688 23.68 20.96 -18.38
CA LEU A 688 22.53 20.16 -17.92
C LEU A 688 21.19 20.74 -18.39
N ALA A 689 21.08 22.07 -18.43
CA ALA A 689 19.89 22.86 -18.78
C ALA A 689 18.64 22.51 -17.95
N PRO A 690 18.69 22.55 -16.59
CA PRO A 690 17.60 22.09 -15.73
C PRO A 690 16.30 22.89 -15.93
N CYS A 691 16.40 24.21 -16.11
CA CYS A 691 15.28 25.13 -16.27
C CYS A 691 14.72 25.19 -17.70
N ASN A 692 15.35 24.53 -18.68
CA ASN A 692 14.83 24.50 -20.03
C ASN A 692 13.54 23.69 -20.12
N ASN A 693 12.60 24.15 -20.99
CA ASN A 693 11.40 23.39 -21.29
C ASN A 693 11.78 22.06 -21.94
N ALA A 694 11.19 20.98 -21.50
CA ALA A 694 11.37 19.68 -22.12
C ALA A 694 10.55 19.59 -23.39
N THR A 695 11.15 19.05 -24.44
CA THR A 695 10.45 18.74 -25.68
C THR A 695 9.69 17.43 -25.58
N ARG A 696 8.73 17.20 -26.49
CA ARG A 696 8.00 15.95 -26.59
C ARG A 696 8.94 14.74 -26.82
N ALA A 697 9.98 14.89 -27.61
CA ALA A 697 10.99 13.87 -27.84
C ALA A 697 11.80 13.55 -26.56
N GLU A 698 12.19 14.58 -25.81
CA GLU A 698 12.88 14.41 -24.53
C GLU A 698 11.98 13.74 -23.48
N ALA A 699 10.74 14.18 -23.34
CA ALA A 699 9.80 13.58 -22.39
C ALA A 699 9.50 12.12 -22.72
N ALA A 700 9.25 11.78 -24.00
CA ALA A 700 9.10 10.39 -24.43
C ALA A 700 10.34 9.56 -24.08
N THR A 701 11.54 10.11 -24.24
CA THR A 701 12.79 9.41 -23.94
C THR A 701 12.99 9.23 -22.44
N ILE A 702 12.67 10.24 -21.63
CA ILE A 702 12.77 10.16 -20.18
C ILE A 702 11.78 9.11 -19.64
N ILE A 703 10.51 9.15 -20.08
CA ILE A 703 9.50 8.16 -19.66
C ILE A 703 9.90 6.75 -20.09
N THR A 704 10.35 6.54 -21.32
CA THR A 704 10.77 5.21 -21.76
C THR A 704 12.03 4.72 -21.04
N ARG A 705 12.91 5.60 -20.60
CA ARG A 705 14.02 5.25 -19.70
C ARG A 705 13.53 4.92 -18.29
N ALA A 706 12.53 5.66 -17.80
CA ALA A 706 11.91 5.41 -16.50
C ALA A 706 11.28 4.02 -16.42
N MET A 707 10.72 3.47 -17.50
CA MET A 707 10.22 2.09 -17.59
C MET A 707 11.25 1.03 -17.17
N TRP A 708 12.53 1.40 -17.14
CA TRP A 708 13.65 0.47 -16.94
C TRP A 708 14.43 0.75 -15.66
N ILE A 709 13.90 1.60 -14.79
CA ILE A 709 14.48 1.81 -13.47
C ILE A 709 14.08 0.63 -12.59
N GLU A 710 15.08 0.02 -11.98
CA GLU A 710 14.96 -1.21 -11.20
C GLU A 710 14.48 -0.99 -9.76
N ASN A 711 14.12 0.25 -9.35
CA ASN A 711 13.75 0.60 -7.99
C ASN A 711 12.60 1.62 -7.98
N TYR A 712 11.39 1.19 -8.36
CA TYR A 712 10.14 1.91 -8.11
C TYR A 712 9.37 1.29 -6.93
N SER A 713 10.06 0.72 -5.94
CA SER A 713 9.42 0.20 -4.72
C SER A 713 10.11 0.73 -3.48
#